data_773d05ef86d2c6e4dbfb49d7dbd29000
#
_entry.id   773d05ef86d2c6e4dbfb49d7dbd29000
#
_cell.length_a   1.000
_cell.length_b   1.000
_cell.length_c   1.000
_cell.angle_alpha   90.00
_cell.angle_beta   90.00
_cell.angle_gamma   90.00
#
_symmetry.space_group_name_H-M   'P 1'
#
loop_
_entity.id
_entity.type
_entity.pdbx_description
1 polymer ?
#
loop_
_entity_poly.entity_id
_entity_poly.type
_entity_poly.pdbx_seq_one_letter_code
_entity_poly.pdbx_strand_id
1 'polypeptide(L)'
;MSDAVSDRSDRRRELLRARLRAEGFKQESADQAADTQVGDSGTVTDQRILGRLIANAGAAGMLTWAFPVPEDAATQSRIRDAIIAVAQHRPDLRTTVSADDTGGLQRTVLTADTVVTPSSDSAEPTEVDALAATPIDPTSEPPLRARFLHTPDGTMLVVSTHHVAADEHTWVLLLRDINAEIASPGVLSAQPTPPRSDATTAQVATATERRLAAVRPATHDVDGEATPQPDPFAAERTTTADNTADRITLPVPQDWVQAVQDRAKADNTTVLSVLIDAAAHVIARRAGAAHDATVVVGTPTDVRDALGADAAESDGDRVSVVPCPIPVGSSLSDVAAVVRAASADRCAGLDDVIRAAGLPHIPGRSPLVDVVVTHRAGTRDLVIDGEPSVGVFVHSGAAPFDAVLSLEESEQDAQLTLEFRHAALRPTTAQRVLEEWRDAAIHPVQGMEVPDLPEVATTAQDVVRAVASHAATTPDTVAVEDGTTTLTYAQLNASAATLAEHITAQGARPGDVVALRLSRGVGIPVALLAALRAGTPFVAIDPNHPAERSRMILDAANPALIIDDSDVATVLASPVDAPQAPDWSQAHPAYLVFTSGTTGTPKGIVIPRSGLDAVLGSMQDTLQLTADDTYLAASTLGFDISIVENLLPLLAGATVHMAPADFSIDIDAACALLHRVRPTVMEATPSLWAEIVHQDPQAVRGIRACAGGEALPHILVTTLRAAGADVFNLYGPSEAAIVATSHHVTGDGTPPLGTTLPSVGGDILGAALTATPDGALGELYLSGPHLGYGYLGDPALTALTFVAAPGGQRRYRTGDLVARDVDTRDLMYLGRADEQLSLHGLRIERGEIEAALAAAPGVTAAAVRVDTTAETPTIIGYVVLADAQDDSVAAIQAAVADALPSAARPNAIVVVDEFPRTPTGKIDRARLPLPEDTGSHQHRVADTPEEHAVVQAVQDVLELDNTPSIDADFRALG
;
A
#
# COMPACT_ATOMS: atom_id res chain seq x y z
N MET A 1 9.83 42.90 -6.25
CA MET A 1 9.83 41.72 -5.35
C MET A 1 9.03 41.93 -4.07
N SER A 2 8.82 43.15 -3.55
CA SER A 2 8.02 43.41 -2.36
C SER A 2 6.50 43.22 -2.59
N ASP A 3 5.97 43.60 -3.73
CA ASP A 3 4.54 43.49 -4.02
C ASP A 3 4.03 42.06 -4.26
N ALA A 4 4.90 41.14 -4.75
CA ALA A 4 4.55 39.73 -4.95
C ALA A 4 4.55 38.92 -3.63
N VAL A 5 5.26 39.36 -2.62
CA VAL A 5 5.27 38.75 -1.29
C VAL A 5 4.03 39.18 -0.48
N SER A 6 3.58 40.44 -0.67
CA SER A 6 2.34 40.99 -0.07
C SER A 6 1.11 40.26 -0.62
N ASP A 7 1.01 40.07 -1.94
CA ASP A 7 -0.13 39.46 -2.61
C ASP A 7 -0.28 37.95 -2.22
N ARG A 8 0.84 37.21 -2.07
CA ARG A 8 0.84 35.82 -1.57
C ARG A 8 0.41 35.71 -0.11
N SER A 9 0.80 36.71 0.72
CA SER A 9 0.40 36.76 2.14
C SER A 9 -1.12 36.99 2.27
N ASP A 10 -1.68 37.86 1.45
CA ASP A 10 -3.10 38.21 1.52
C ASP A 10 -3.98 37.09 0.96
N ARG A 11 -3.56 36.40 -0.09
CA ARG A 11 -4.25 35.21 -0.64
C ARG A 11 -4.24 34.04 0.34
N ARG A 12 -3.14 33.88 1.10
CA ARG A 12 -3.03 32.84 2.14
C ARG A 12 -3.93 33.15 3.34
N ARG A 13 -4.04 34.43 3.74
CA ARG A 13 -4.98 34.86 4.77
C ARG A 13 -6.44 34.63 4.37
N GLU A 14 -6.78 34.85 3.11
CA GLU A 14 -8.13 34.60 2.58
C GLU A 14 -8.50 33.12 2.56
N LEU A 15 -7.56 32.24 2.15
CA LEU A 15 -7.72 30.79 2.20
C LEU A 15 -7.86 30.27 3.64
N LEU A 16 -7.08 30.83 4.56
CA LEU A 16 -7.14 30.50 6.00
C LEU A 16 -8.53 30.85 6.58
N ARG A 17 -9.07 32.02 6.25
CA ARG A 17 -10.42 32.46 6.67
C ARG A 17 -11.52 31.57 6.08
N ALA A 18 -11.38 31.18 4.81
CA ALA A 18 -12.34 30.31 4.15
C ALA A 18 -12.38 28.93 4.81
N ARG A 19 -11.21 28.41 5.21
CA ARG A 19 -11.08 27.12 5.87
C ARG A 19 -11.61 27.13 7.31
N LEU A 20 -11.27 28.14 8.10
CA LEU A 20 -11.80 28.33 9.47
C LEU A 20 -13.35 28.43 9.46
N ARG A 21 -13.95 29.10 8.45
CA ARG A 21 -15.40 29.16 8.28
C ARG A 21 -15.99 27.81 7.84
N ALA A 22 -15.31 27.07 7.00
CA ALA A 22 -15.75 25.76 6.52
C ALA A 22 -15.70 24.68 7.62
N GLU A 23 -14.76 24.81 8.57
CA GLU A 23 -14.59 23.90 9.71
C GLU A 23 -15.47 24.28 10.92
N GLY A 24 -16.43 25.21 10.77
CA GLY A 24 -17.46 25.48 11.76
C GLY A 24 -17.11 26.49 12.85
N PHE A 25 -15.96 27.18 12.74
CA PHE A 25 -15.61 28.28 13.66
C PHE A 25 -16.59 29.46 13.44
N LYS A 26 -17.53 29.61 14.35
CA LYS A 26 -18.53 30.68 14.33
C LYS A 26 -17.99 31.94 14.95
N GLN A 27 -18.20 33.04 14.30
CA GLN A 27 -18.03 34.39 14.84
C GLN A 27 -19.26 34.71 15.70
N GLU A 28 -19.21 34.44 17.01
CA GLU A 28 -20.20 34.96 17.94
C GLU A 28 -19.61 36.10 18.78
N SER A 29 -20.40 37.13 18.93
CA SER A 29 -20.07 38.34 19.67
C SER A 29 -19.90 38.05 21.17
N ALA A 30 -18.71 38.33 21.71
CA ALA A 30 -18.41 38.26 23.11
C ALA A 30 -19.09 39.42 23.88
N ASP A 31 -20.21 39.15 24.48
CA ASP A 31 -20.87 40.09 25.46
C ASP A 31 -20.64 39.61 26.88
N GLN A 32 -19.38 39.38 27.28
CA GLN A 32 -18.98 39.28 28.71
C GLN A 32 -17.65 40.03 28.90
N ALA A 33 -17.70 41.01 29.72
CA ALA A 33 -16.62 41.99 29.96
C ALA A 33 -15.32 41.33 30.39
N ALA A 34 -14.36 41.25 29.51
CA ALA A 34 -13.00 40.85 29.70
C ALA A 34 -12.06 41.93 29.17
N ASP A 35 -10.92 42.17 29.83
CA ASP A 35 -9.88 43.06 29.33
C ASP A 35 -9.33 42.52 27.98
N THR A 36 -9.68 43.15 26.89
CA THR A 36 -9.24 42.76 25.54
C THR A 36 -7.86 43.39 25.29
N GLN A 37 -6.80 42.59 25.33
CA GLN A 37 -5.50 42.98 24.82
C GLN A 37 -5.36 42.62 23.37
N VAL A 38 -5.28 43.62 22.49
CA VAL A 38 -4.93 43.43 21.07
C VAL A 38 -3.41 43.30 20.99
N GLY A 39 -2.91 42.09 20.76
CA GLY A 39 -1.47 41.85 20.59
C GLY A 39 -1.05 42.17 19.15
N ASP A 40 0.18 42.66 19.01
CA ASP A 40 0.81 42.93 17.71
C ASP A 40 0.98 41.58 16.96
N SER A 41 0.35 41.40 15.77
CA SER A 41 0.12 40.18 15.05
C SER A 41 1.33 39.59 14.31
N GLY A 42 2.54 39.78 14.82
CA GLY A 42 3.77 39.47 14.13
C GLY A 42 4.71 38.46 14.75
N THR A 43 4.41 37.87 15.90
CA THR A 43 5.34 36.93 16.54
C THR A 43 5.31 35.54 15.93
N VAL A 44 6.45 34.80 15.96
CA VAL A 44 6.57 33.42 15.50
C VAL A 44 5.61 32.48 16.23
N THR A 45 5.42 32.74 17.54
CA THR A 45 4.49 31.96 18.38
C THR A 45 3.04 32.14 17.92
N ASP A 46 2.62 33.34 17.56
CA ASP A 46 1.26 33.59 17.10
C ASP A 46 0.97 32.84 15.79
N GLN A 47 1.94 32.77 14.89
CA GLN A 47 1.81 31.99 13.64
C GLN A 47 1.73 30.47 13.90
N ARG A 48 2.46 29.97 14.90
CA ARG A 48 2.40 28.55 15.32
C ARG A 48 1.06 28.22 16.00
N ILE A 49 0.57 29.09 16.86
CA ILE A 49 -0.75 28.94 17.51
C ILE A 49 -1.85 28.89 16.45
N LEU A 50 -1.85 29.80 15.47
CA LEU A 50 -2.78 29.76 14.34
C LEU A 50 -2.67 28.47 13.53
N GLY A 51 -1.45 28.00 13.24
CA GLY A 51 -1.21 26.73 12.54
C GLY A 51 -1.79 25.54 13.32
N ARG A 52 -1.65 25.52 14.65
CA ARG A 52 -2.17 24.45 15.51
C ARG A 52 -3.69 24.49 15.72
N LEU A 53 -4.28 25.67 15.80
CA LEU A 53 -5.74 25.81 15.83
C LEU A 53 -6.38 25.22 14.57
N ILE A 54 -5.66 25.26 13.45
CA ILE A 54 -6.13 24.73 12.17
C ILE A 54 -5.86 23.22 12.05
N ALA A 55 -4.68 22.78 12.49
CA ALA A 55 -4.22 21.39 12.34
C ALA A 55 -4.81 20.46 13.41
N ASN A 56 -5.08 20.96 14.62
CA ASN A 56 -5.50 20.20 15.80
C ASN A 56 -6.92 20.55 16.26
N ALA A 57 -7.81 20.88 15.34
CA ALA A 57 -9.23 21.00 15.65
C ALA A 57 -9.73 19.62 16.10
N GLY A 58 -9.86 19.41 17.42
CA GLY A 58 -10.34 18.16 18.00
C GLY A 58 -9.49 17.63 19.17
N ALA A 59 -9.71 16.38 19.52
CA ALA A 59 -9.13 15.75 20.71
C ALA A 59 -7.61 15.58 20.65
N ALA A 60 -6.99 15.58 19.46
CA ALA A 60 -5.53 15.42 19.28
C ALA A 60 -4.69 16.57 19.90
N GLY A 61 -5.31 17.71 20.20
CA GLY A 61 -4.67 18.84 20.89
C GLY A 61 -4.79 18.82 22.42
N MET A 62 -5.25 17.74 23.03
CA MET A 62 -5.56 17.66 24.45
C MET A 62 -4.49 16.90 25.25
N LEU A 63 -4.18 17.41 26.44
CA LEU A 63 -3.42 16.70 27.50
C LEU A 63 -4.34 16.55 28.72
N THR A 64 -4.64 15.33 29.11
CA THR A 64 -5.56 15.04 30.22
C THR A 64 -4.91 14.11 31.24
N TRP A 65 -5.05 14.49 32.52
CA TRP A 65 -4.62 13.71 33.67
C TRP A 65 -5.79 13.52 34.62
N ALA A 66 -5.89 12.33 35.20
CA ALA A 66 -6.89 12.00 36.23
C ALA A 66 -6.18 11.64 37.53
N PHE A 67 -6.65 12.20 38.64
CA PHE A 67 -6.09 12.04 39.97
C PHE A 67 -7.17 11.48 40.89
N PRO A 68 -6.97 10.33 41.59
CA PRO A 68 -7.86 9.94 42.68
C PRO A 68 -7.81 10.94 43.79
N VAL A 69 -8.95 11.41 44.24
CA VAL A 69 -9.01 12.43 45.31
C VAL A 69 -10.04 12.02 46.39
N PRO A 70 -9.84 12.46 47.66
CA PRO A 70 -10.81 12.20 48.75
C PRO A 70 -12.23 12.65 48.40
N GLU A 71 -13.21 11.91 48.89
CA GLU A 71 -14.64 12.18 48.66
C GLU A 71 -15.19 13.35 49.50
N ASP A 72 -14.45 13.78 50.53
CA ASP A 72 -14.93 14.83 51.39
C ASP A 72 -14.95 16.23 50.73
N ALA A 73 -16.05 16.92 50.87
CA ALA A 73 -16.33 18.19 50.22
C ALA A 73 -15.35 19.31 50.63
N ALA A 74 -14.72 19.23 51.80
CA ALA A 74 -13.78 20.25 52.25
C ALA A 74 -12.46 20.15 51.50
N THR A 75 -11.95 18.93 51.27
CA THR A 75 -10.74 18.67 50.48
C THR A 75 -10.98 19.02 49.02
N GLN A 76 -12.12 18.63 48.42
CA GLN A 76 -12.47 19.00 47.07
C GLN A 76 -12.60 20.52 46.90
N SER A 77 -13.13 21.25 47.88
CA SER A 77 -13.16 22.71 47.86
C SER A 77 -11.78 23.32 47.89
N ARG A 78 -10.87 22.81 48.73
CA ARG A 78 -9.46 23.31 48.77
C ARG A 78 -8.75 23.10 47.43
N ILE A 79 -8.93 21.93 46.82
CA ILE A 79 -8.34 21.64 45.48
C ILE A 79 -8.92 22.58 44.42
N ARG A 80 -10.24 22.80 44.43
CA ARG A 80 -10.92 23.73 43.53
C ARG A 80 -10.35 25.15 43.67
N ASP A 81 -10.27 25.64 44.90
CA ASP A 81 -9.79 27.00 45.20
C ASP A 81 -8.32 27.17 44.79
N ALA A 82 -7.49 26.12 44.96
CA ALA A 82 -6.11 26.10 44.50
C ALA A 82 -6.01 26.21 42.97
N ILE A 83 -6.82 25.43 42.23
CA ILE A 83 -6.85 25.48 40.76
C ILE A 83 -7.28 26.86 40.27
N ILE A 84 -8.30 27.46 40.85
CA ILE A 84 -8.74 28.82 40.54
C ILE A 84 -7.62 29.84 40.84
N ALA A 85 -6.93 29.74 41.99
CA ALA A 85 -5.80 30.61 42.32
C ALA A 85 -4.65 30.49 41.32
N VAL A 86 -4.33 29.26 40.89
CA VAL A 86 -3.32 29.03 39.85
C VAL A 86 -3.76 29.60 38.49
N ALA A 87 -5.02 29.49 38.11
CA ALA A 87 -5.55 30.09 36.89
C ALA A 87 -5.57 31.64 36.95
N GLN A 88 -5.70 32.23 38.16
CA GLN A 88 -5.51 33.68 38.36
C GLN A 88 -4.06 34.08 38.15
N HIS A 89 -3.12 33.30 38.69
CA HIS A 89 -1.68 33.55 38.59
C HIS A 89 -1.16 33.31 37.14
N ARG A 90 -1.73 32.36 36.41
CA ARG A 90 -1.35 31.95 35.05
C ARG A 90 -2.46 32.27 34.02
N PRO A 91 -2.53 33.53 33.53
CA PRO A 91 -3.63 33.94 32.64
C PRO A 91 -3.73 33.17 31.31
N ASP A 92 -2.64 32.61 30.78
CA ASP A 92 -2.66 31.86 29.55
C ASP A 92 -3.57 30.60 29.63
N LEU A 93 -3.70 29.98 30.81
CA LEU A 93 -4.57 28.84 31.05
C LEU A 93 -6.09 29.16 31.00
N ARG A 94 -6.46 30.43 30.92
CA ARG A 94 -7.84 30.93 30.81
C ARG A 94 -8.01 31.94 29.68
N THR A 95 -7.05 31.98 28.76
CA THR A 95 -7.07 32.92 27.63
C THR A 95 -7.56 32.21 26.39
N THR A 96 -8.70 32.64 25.87
CA THR A 96 -9.17 32.18 24.55
C THR A 96 -8.44 32.92 23.44
N VAL A 97 -8.31 32.26 22.28
CA VAL A 97 -7.62 32.82 21.12
C VAL A 97 -8.49 32.65 19.86
N SER A 98 -8.72 33.76 19.17
CA SER A 98 -9.51 33.76 17.91
C SER A 98 -8.77 34.53 16.82
N ALA A 99 -9.11 34.32 15.56
CA ALA A 99 -8.58 35.13 14.46
C ALA A 99 -9.38 36.44 14.34
N ASP A 100 -8.71 37.58 14.26
CA ASP A 100 -9.34 38.86 13.94
C ASP A 100 -9.65 38.99 12.45
N ASP A 101 -10.37 40.08 12.07
CA ASP A 101 -10.76 40.35 10.68
C ASP A 101 -9.54 40.57 9.75
N THR A 102 -8.36 40.82 10.28
CA THR A 102 -7.10 41.00 9.52
C THR A 102 -6.27 39.72 9.45
N GLY A 103 -6.69 38.63 10.14
CA GLY A 103 -5.97 37.36 10.25
C GLY A 103 -4.88 37.38 11.33
N GLY A 104 -4.91 38.39 12.23
CA GLY A 104 -4.15 38.45 13.48
C GLY A 104 -4.83 37.58 14.54
N LEU A 105 -4.11 37.35 15.68
CA LEU A 105 -4.66 36.69 16.85
C LEU A 105 -5.26 37.70 17.82
N GLN A 106 -6.53 37.50 18.17
CA GLN A 106 -7.20 38.17 19.25
C GLN A 106 -7.19 37.28 20.50
N ARG A 107 -6.81 37.81 21.63
CA ARG A 107 -6.80 37.10 22.91
C ARG A 107 -7.78 37.73 23.88
N THR A 108 -8.59 36.86 24.52
CA THR A 108 -9.56 37.24 25.53
C THR A 108 -9.29 36.50 26.83
N VAL A 109 -9.02 37.19 27.91
CA VAL A 109 -8.76 36.58 29.21
C VAL A 109 -10.08 36.43 29.98
N LEU A 110 -10.47 35.15 30.21
CA LEU A 110 -11.69 34.84 30.98
C LEU A 110 -11.51 34.95 32.47
N THR A 111 -12.60 34.90 33.27
CA THR A 111 -12.52 34.84 34.73
C THR A 111 -11.96 33.48 35.18
N ALA A 112 -11.23 33.42 36.27
CA ALA A 112 -10.50 32.24 36.71
C ALA A 112 -11.40 31.08 37.17
N ASP A 113 -12.62 31.35 37.61
CA ASP A 113 -13.62 30.34 38.01
C ASP A 113 -14.16 29.54 36.84
N THR A 114 -14.03 30.03 35.60
CA THR A 114 -14.47 29.34 34.38
C THR A 114 -13.69 28.07 34.09
N VAL A 115 -12.49 27.90 34.64
CA VAL A 115 -11.64 26.71 34.43
C VAL A 115 -12.14 25.47 35.18
N VAL A 116 -12.98 25.65 36.23
CA VAL A 116 -13.53 24.55 37.01
C VAL A 116 -15.01 24.37 36.66
N THR A 117 -15.31 23.28 35.97
CA THR A 117 -16.68 22.96 35.60
C THR A 117 -17.42 22.23 36.71
N PRO A 118 -18.79 22.28 36.76
CA PRO A 118 -19.56 21.58 37.77
C PRO A 118 -19.21 20.09 37.86
N SER A 119 -19.18 19.55 39.10
CA SER A 119 -18.99 18.13 39.34
C SER A 119 -20.15 17.32 38.72
N SER A 120 -19.89 16.08 38.32
CA SER A 120 -20.90 15.14 37.85
C SER A 120 -20.77 13.82 38.57
N ASP A 121 -21.93 13.17 38.74
CA ASP A 121 -22.00 11.78 39.21
C ASP A 121 -22.00 10.90 37.98
N SER A 122 -21.15 9.87 37.96
CA SER A 122 -21.13 8.87 36.88
C SER A 122 -21.34 7.47 37.45
N ALA A 123 -22.08 6.67 36.77
CA ALA A 123 -22.27 5.26 37.10
C ALA A 123 -21.16 4.39 36.46
N GLU A 124 -20.33 4.94 35.55
CA GLU A 124 -19.37 4.14 34.76
C GLU A 124 -17.96 4.76 34.73
N PRO A 125 -16.88 3.97 34.90
CA PRO A 125 -15.50 4.43 34.79
C PRO A 125 -15.11 5.03 33.43
N THR A 126 -15.83 4.65 32.36
CA THR A 126 -15.61 5.11 30.98
C THR A 126 -15.89 6.60 30.76
N GLU A 127 -16.47 7.29 31.76
CA GLU A 127 -16.72 8.75 31.64
C GLU A 127 -15.44 9.57 31.79
N VAL A 128 -14.39 9.03 32.44
CA VAL A 128 -13.06 9.67 32.47
C VAL A 128 -12.48 9.75 31.06
N ASP A 129 -12.56 8.65 30.30
CA ASP A 129 -12.13 8.59 28.91
C ASP A 129 -12.97 9.48 28.00
N ALA A 130 -14.29 9.52 28.23
CA ALA A 130 -15.20 10.39 27.49
C ALA A 130 -14.90 11.89 27.73
N LEU A 131 -14.53 12.26 28.96
CA LEU A 131 -14.11 13.62 29.28
C LEU A 131 -12.76 13.97 28.62
N ALA A 132 -11.81 13.06 28.60
CA ALA A 132 -10.54 13.22 27.92
C ALA A 132 -10.70 13.35 26.39
N ALA A 133 -11.61 12.60 25.82
CA ALA A 133 -11.96 12.64 24.39
C ALA A 133 -12.78 13.88 24.00
N THR A 134 -13.36 14.61 24.96
CA THR A 134 -14.16 15.82 24.70
C THR A 134 -13.24 17.00 24.43
N PRO A 135 -13.15 17.52 23.19
CA PRO A 135 -12.26 18.63 22.86
C PRO A 135 -12.56 19.89 23.66
N ILE A 136 -11.54 20.69 23.94
CA ILE A 136 -11.69 22.08 24.34
C ILE A 136 -11.58 22.93 23.09
N ASP A 137 -12.58 23.80 22.85
CA ASP A 137 -12.48 24.81 21.79
C ASP A 137 -11.78 26.07 22.38
N PRO A 138 -10.48 26.25 22.09
CA PRO A 138 -9.73 27.37 22.66
C PRO A 138 -10.12 28.72 22.09
N THR A 139 -11.07 28.78 21.14
CA THR A 139 -11.63 30.03 20.63
C THR A 139 -12.79 30.55 21.50
N SER A 140 -13.45 29.68 22.21
CA SER A 140 -14.65 29.99 23.02
C SER A 140 -14.57 29.53 24.46
N GLU A 141 -13.74 28.54 24.78
CA GLU A 141 -13.58 27.95 26.10
C GLU A 141 -12.18 28.17 26.67
N PRO A 142 -12.00 28.22 28.02
CA PRO A 142 -10.69 28.29 28.61
C PRO A 142 -9.87 27.03 28.24
N PRO A 143 -8.58 27.19 27.88
CA PRO A 143 -7.75 26.05 27.49
C PRO A 143 -7.36 25.12 28.66
N LEU A 144 -7.73 25.45 29.91
CA LEU A 144 -7.69 24.57 31.07
C LEU A 144 -9.12 24.22 31.49
N ARG A 145 -9.41 22.94 31.68
CA ARG A 145 -10.68 22.47 32.24
C ARG A 145 -10.42 21.46 33.37
N ALA A 146 -10.94 21.72 34.57
CA ALA A 146 -10.90 20.79 35.67
C ALA A 146 -12.30 20.38 36.11
N ARG A 147 -12.49 19.09 36.40
CA ARG A 147 -13.79 18.53 36.78
C ARG A 147 -13.63 17.41 37.80
N PHE A 148 -14.46 17.42 38.82
CA PHE A 148 -14.60 16.30 39.76
C PHE A 148 -15.64 15.34 39.22
N LEU A 149 -15.25 14.07 39.13
CA LEU A 149 -16.10 12.98 38.68
C LEU A 149 -16.28 11.97 39.83
N HIS A 150 -17.50 11.77 40.28
CA HIS A 150 -17.81 10.80 41.32
C HIS A 150 -18.18 9.47 40.63
N THR A 151 -17.37 8.46 40.87
CA THR A 151 -17.57 7.11 40.34
C THR A 151 -17.86 6.14 41.46
N PRO A 152 -18.36 4.92 41.20
CA PRO A 152 -18.53 3.88 42.21
C PRO A 152 -17.23 3.49 42.94
N ASP A 153 -16.09 3.69 42.30
CA ASP A 153 -14.76 3.35 42.82
C ASP A 153 -14.11 4.51 43.59
N GLY A 154 -14.74 5.68 43.66
CA GLY A 154 -14.24 6.88 44.32
C GLY A 154 -14.35 8.14 43.48
N THR A 155 -13.79 9.23 43.96
CA THR A 155 -13.81 10.50 43.23
C THR A 155 -12.50 10.72 42.47
N MET A 156 -12.63 11.07 41.20
CA MET A 156 -11.50 11.45 40.34
C MET A 156 -11.54 12.95 40.04
N LEU A 157 -10.41 13.63 40.16
CA LEU A 157 -10.21 14.95 39.56
C LEU A 157 -9.64 14.78 38.17
N VAL A 158 -10.40 15.13 37.13
CA VAL A 158 -9.97 15.12 35.74
C VAL A 158 -9.58 16.54 35.34
N VAL A 159 -8.33 16.71 34.92
CA VAL A 159 -7.79 18.02 34.50
C VAL A 159 -7.32 17.88 33.07
N SER A 160 -7.89 18.66 32.17
CA SER A 160 -7.56 18.69 30.75
C SER A 160 -7.02 20.06 30.35
N THR A 161 -5.99 20.07 29.51
CA THR A 161 -5.47 21.29 28.90
C THR A 161 -5.38 21.17 27.41
N HIS A 162 -5.59 22.28 26.69
CA HIS A 162 -5.34 22.33 25.25
C HIS A 162 -3.89 22.76 24.99
N HIS A 163 -3.22 22.13 24.05
CA HIS A 163 -1.81 22.40 23.68
C HIS A 163 -1.52 23.86 23.30
N VAL A 164 -2.55 24.65 22.93
CA VAL A 164 -2.38 26.08 22.64
C VAL A 164 -1.87 26.87 23.84
N ALA A 165 -2.14 26.40 25.07
CA ALA A 165 -1.79 27.08 26.31
C ALA A 165 -0.89 26.26 27.24
N ALA A 166 -0.75 24.96 27.00
CA ALA A 166 0.01 24.10 27.89
C ALA A 166 0.72 22.98 27.12
N ASP A 167 1.96 22.73 27.50
CA ASP A 167 2.77 21.57 27.14
C ASP A 167 3.12 20.77 28.41
N GLU A 168 3.92 19.72 28.30
CA GLU A 168 4.32 18.90 29.45
C GLU A 168 5.09 19.67 30.51
N HIS A 169 5.91 20.68 30.15
CA HIS A 169 6.59 21.52 31.07
C HIS A 169 5.61 22.45 31.84
N THR A 170 4.65 23.02 31.11
CA THR A 170 3.56 23.79 31.75
C THR A 170 2.78 22.92 32.74
N TRP A 171 2.59 21.63 32.47
CA TRP A 171 1.97 20.71 33.44
C TRP A 171 2.78 20.52 34.71
N VAL A 172 4.11 20.43 34.62
CA VAL A 172 4.98 20.39 35.81
C VAL A 172 4.82 21.65 36.65
N LEU A 173 4.81 22.81 35.98
CA LEU A 173 4.60 24.10 36.67
C LEU A 173 3.19 24.20 37.29
N LEU A 174 2.18 23.75 36.56
CA LEU A 174 0.79 23.73 37.01
C LEU A 174 0.62 22.89 38.28
N LEU A 175 1.12 21.63 38.28
CA LEU A 175 1.04 20.78 39.48
C LEU A 175 1.87 21.31 40.65
N ARG A 176 3.07 21.86 40.41
CA ARG A 176 3.88 22.49 41.44
C ARG A 176 3.06 23.59 42.13
N ASP A 177 2.44 24.46 41.36
CA ASP A 177 1.71 25.60 41.88
C ASP A 177 0.37 25.19 42.56
N ILE A 178 -0.35 24.21 42.02
CA ILE A 178 -1.54 23.64 42.68
C ILE A 178 -1.15 23.02 44.02
N ASN A 179 -0.07 22.23 44.09
CA ASN A 179 0.39 21.59 45.31
C ASN A 179 0.81 22.67 46.37
N ALA A 180 1.48 23.74 45.93
CA ALA A 180 1.85 24.84 46.81
C ALA A 180 0.60 25.55 47.41
N GLU A 181 -0.43 25.81 46.59
CA GLU A 181 -1.67 26.43 47.04
C GLU A 181 -2.52 25.50 47.94
N ILE A 182 -2.54 24.17 47.67
CA ILE A 182 -3.18 23.19 48.56
C ILE A 182 -2.51 23.19 49.94
N ALA A 183 -1.14 23.23 49.98
CA ALA A 183 -0.36 23.19 51.21
C ALA A 183 -0.44 24.52 51.99
N SER A 184 -0.50 25.64 51.29
CA SER A 184 -0.49 26.98 51.87
C SER A 184 -1.31 27.98 51.02
N PRO A 185 -2.63 28.07 51.23
CA PRO A 185 -3.52 28.94 50.46
C PRO A 185 -3.04 30.40 50.46
N GLY A 186 -2.99 31.02 49.27
CA GLY A 186 -2.54 32.39 49.07
C GLY A 186 -1.01 32.53 48.94
N VAL A 187 -0.26 31.44 48.76
CA VAL A 187 1.21 31.49 48.61
C VAL A 187 1.64 32.05 47.26
N LEU A 188 0.81 31.88 46.21
CA LEU A 188 1.07 32.44 44.90
C LEU A 188 0.89 33.97 44.98
N SER A 189 1.99 34.70 44.79
CA SER A 189 1.94 36.15 44.78
C SER A 189 1.12 36.67 43.61
N ALA A 190 0.45 37.82 43.74
CA ALA A 190 -0.36 38.44 42.69
C ALA A 190 0.47 39.01 41.51
N GLN A 191 1.76 38.68 41.40
CA GLN A 191 2.54 39.06 40.24
C GLN A 191 2.28 38.06 39.11
N PRO A 192 1.81 38.52 37.94
CA PRO A 192 1.60 37.66 36.79
C PRO A 192 2.92 37.09 36.31
N THR A 193 2.84 35.91 35.69
CA THR A 193 3.94 35.26 34.97
C THR A 193 4.65 36.23 34.02
N PRO A 194 5.99 36.18 33.88
CA PRO A 194 6.72 37.09 33.01
C PRO A 194 6.21 37.04 31.56
N PRO A 195 6.26 38.15 30.82
CA PRO A 195 5.78 38.21 29.46
C PRO A 195 6.54 37.23 28.54
N ARG A 196 5.85 36.70 27.59
CA ARG A 196 6.40 35.75 26.60
C ARG A 196 7.59 36.34 25.86
N SER A 197 8.74 35.67 25.92
CA SER A 197 9.85 35.93 24.99
C SER A 197 9.74 34.99 23.79
N ASP A 198 10.03 35.48 22.58
CA ASP A 198 9.92 34.73 21.33
C ASP A 198 11.25 34.71 20.58
N ALA A 199 11.45 33.64 19.77
CA ALA A 199 12.54 33.62 18.81
C ALA A 199 12.31 34.64 17.69
N THR A 200 13.37 35.32 17.31
CA THR A 200 13.31 36.26 16.19
C THR A 200 13.17 35.51 14.87
N THR A 201 12.56 36.14 13.86
CA THR A 201 12.43 35.57 12.49
C THR A 201 13.80 35.18 11.94
N ALA A 202 14.86 35.93 12.22
CA ALA A 202 16.23 35.63 11.81
C ALA A 202 16.78 34.35 12.47
N GLN A 203 16.51 34.14 13.78
CA GLN A 203 16.91 32.91 14.46
C GLN A 203 16.21 31.69 13.91
N VAL A 204 14.88 31.78 13.63
CA VAL A 204 14.11 30.70 13.02
C VAL A 204 14.61 30.39 11.61
N ALA A 205 14.86 31.41 10.77
CA ALA A 205 15.38 31.22 9.42
C ALA A 205 16.73 30.50 9.43
N THR A 206 17.68 30.93 10.29
CA THR A 206 19.00 30.32 10.40
C THR A 206 18.91 28.85 10.91
N ALA A 207 18.05 28.58 11.87
CA ALA A 207 17.81 27.22 12.36
C ALA A 207 17.18 26.34 11.29
N THR A 208 16.21 26.86 10.53
CA THR A 208 15.55 26.18 9.42
C THR A 208 16.54 25.79 8.34
N GLU A 209 17.45 26.68 7.93
CA GLU A 209 18.49 26.40 6.93
C GLU A 209 19.42 25.26 7.38
N ARG A 210 19.88 25.28 8.64
CA ARG A 210 20.75 24.21 9.17
C ARG A 210 20.02 22.86 9.22
N ARG A 211 18.76 22.85 9.65
CA ARG A 211 17.93 21.65 9.68
C ARG A 211 17.61 21.11 8.30
N LEU A 212 17.28 22.00 7.36
CA LEU A 212 17.07 21.61 5.97
C LEU A 212 18.31 20.89 5.41
N ALA A 213 19.50 21.44 5.65
CA ALA A 213 20.74 20.80 5.23
C ALA A 213 20.92 19.40 5.86
N ALA A 214 20.51 19.23 7.13
CA ALA A 214 20.61 17.94 7.83
C ALA A 214 19.62 16.90 7.32
N VAL A 215 18.36 17.28 7.02
CA VAL A 215 17.33 16.33 6.54
C VAL A 215 17.39 16.07 5.04
N ARG A 216 18.10 16.88 4.27
CA ARG A 216 18.18 16.78 2.81
C ARG A 216 18.58 15.40 2.28
N PRO A 217 19.54 14.67 2.89
CA PRO A 217 19.86 13.29 2.45
C PRO A 217 18.69 12.31 2.56
N ALA A 218 17.72 12.59 3.45
CA ALA A 218 16.56 11.74 3.66
C ALA A 218 15.31 12.19 2.88
N THR A 219 15.33 13.40 2.29
CA THR A 219 14.15 14.04 1.70
C THR A 219 14.33 14.44 0.23
N HIS A 220 15.49 14.14 -0.35
CA HIS A 220 15.77 14.45 -1.75
C HIS A 220 16.46 13.24 -2.38
N ASP A 221 16.03 12.92 -3.59
CA ASP A 221 16.66 11.85 -4.37
C ASP A 221 18.02 12.27 -4.95
N VAL A 222 18.66 11.35 -5.70
CA VAL A 222 19.96 11.59 -6.33
C VAL A 222 19.92 12.71 -7.36
N ASP A 223 18.76 13.03 -7.89
CA ASP A 223 18.52 14.09 -8.85
C ASP A 223 18.17 15.43 -8.15
N GLY A 224 18.03 15.41 -6.83
CA GLY A 224 17.71 16.58 -6.00
C GLY A 224 16.24 16.93 -5.94
N GLU A 225 15.35 16.03 -6.33
CA GLU A 225 13.90 16.20 -6.17
C GLU A 225 13.46 15.88 -4.74
N ALA A 226 12.50 16.68 -4.23
CA ALA A 226 11.97 16.49 -2.89
C ALA A 226 11.03 15.27 -2.85
N THR A 227 11.43 14.24 -2.08
CA THR A 227 10.67 13.00 -1.90
C THR A 227 10.26 12.83 -0.45
N PRO A 228 9.03 12.36 -0.16
CA PRO A 228 8.65 12.03 1.22
C PRO A 228 9.45 10.81 1.71
N GLN A 229 9.53 10.68 3.02
CA GLN A 229 10.09 9.48 3.66
C GLN A 229 9.34 8.22 3.21
N PRO A 230 10.02 7.08 3.03
CA PRO A 230 9.37 5.79 2.89
C PRO A 230 8.40 5.55 4.05
N ASP A 231 7.20 5.08 3.75
CA ASP A 231 6.15 4.88 4.75
C ASP A 231 6.37 3.57 5.52
N PRO A 232 6.69 3.59 6.82
CA PRO A 232 6.90 2.36 7.60
C PRO A 232 5.60 1.59 7.86
N PHE A 233 4.44 2.21 7.60
CA PHE A 233 3.11 1.66 7.83
C PHE A 233 2.29 1.53 6.53
N ALA A 234 2.94 1.61 5.37
CA ALA A 234 2.29 1.59 4.06
C ALA A 234 1.35 0.40 3.85
N ALA A 235 1.68 -0.75 4.47
CA ALA A 235 0.89 -1.97 4.35
C ALA A 235 -0.52 -1.89 4.96
N GLU A 236 -0.71 -1.01 5.94
CA GLU A 236 -1.97 -0.90 6.68
C GLU A 236 -2.64 0.46 6.55
N ARG A 237 -1.93 1.43 5.96
CA ARG A 237 -2.42 2.80 5.84
C ARG A 237 -3.70 2.88 5.03
N THR A 238 -4.72 3.52 5.62
CA THR A 238 -5.96 3.86 4.93
C THR A 238 -5.85 5.22 4.23
N THR A 239 -6.71 5.45 3.23
CA THR A 239 -6.77 6.73 2.50
C THR A 239 -7.54 7.82 3.26
N THR A 240 -8.15 7.50 4.39
CA THR A 240 -8.92 8.45 5.21
C THR A 240 -8.00 9.28 6.08
N ALA A 241 -8.14 10.60 6.02
CA ALA A 241 -7.47 11.53 6.93
C ALA A 241 -8.19 11.51 8.29
N ASP A 242 -7.95 10.48 9.09
CA ASP A 242 -8.52 10.31 10.43
C ASP A 242 -7.40 10.42 11.48
N ASN A 243 -7.65 11.20 12.52
CA ASN A 243 -6.73 11.38 13.65
C ASN A 243 -7.12 10.50 14.85
N THR A 244 -8.16 9.65 14.72
CA THR A 244 -8.52 8.72 15.79
C THR A 244 -7.36 7.79 16.09
N ALA A 245 -7.10 7.56 17.37
CA ALA A 245 -5.94 6.83 17.84
C ALA A 245 -6.27 6.04 19.10
N ASP A 246 -5.53 4.96 19.28
CA ASP A 246 -5.48 4.20 20.52
C ASP A 246 -4.09 4.27 21.16
N ARG A 247 -4.02 3.83 22.41
CA ARG A 247 -2.79 3.70 23.18
C ARG A 247 -2.66 2.29 23.71
N ILE A 248 -1.52 1.66 23.46
CA ILE A 248 -1.15 0.39 24.06
C ILE A 248 0.06 0.60 25.00
N THR A 249 0.15 -0.26 26.01
CA THR A 249 1.16 -0.17 27.06
C THR A 249 1.79 -1.54 27.28
N LEU A 250 3.12 -1.57 27.36
CA LEU A 250 3.92 -2.75 27.65
C LEU A 250 4.76 -2.49 28.91
N PRO A 251 4.45 -3.10 30.04
CA PRO A 251 5.31 -3.03 31.22
C PRO A 251 6.69 -3.59 30.92
N VAL A 252 7.75 -2.92 31.38
CA VAL A 252 9.13 -3.39 31.24
C VAL A 252 9.77 -3.60 32.61
N PRO A 253 10.53 -4.69 32.79
CA PRO A 253 11.17 -4.97 34.07
C PRO A 253 12.36 -4.03 34.33
N GLN A 254 12.75 -3.83 35.59
CA GLN A 254 13.82 -2.93 35.98
C GLN A 254 15.18 -3.32 35.40
N ASP A 255 15.44 -4.59 35.14
CA ASP A 255 16.67 -5.06 34.49
C ASP A 255 16.74 -4.61 33.03
N TRP A 256 15.61 -4.50 32.33
CA TRP A 256 15.54 -3.91 30.99
C TRP A 256 15.87 -2.41 31.03
N VAL A 257 15.28 -1.67 31.95
CA VAL A 257 15.58 -0.23 32.14
C VAL A 257 17.07 -0.04 32.40
N GLN A 258 17.63 -0.85 33.30
CA GLN A 258 19.06 -0.80 33.61
C GLN A 258 19.94 -1.11 32.38
N ALA A 259 19.55 -2.08 31.55
CA ALA A 259 20.27 -2.40 30.33
C ALA A 259 20.30 -1.23 29.34
N VAL A 260 19.18 -0.53 29.16
CA VAL A 260 19.09 0.69 28.32
C VAL A 260 19.98 1.80 28.89
N GLN A 261 19.94 2.03 30.21
CA GLN A 261 20.78 3.02 30.89
C GLN A 261 22.27 2.69 30.79
N ASP A 262 22.64 1.41 30.94
CA ASP A 262 24.03 0.95 30.80
C ASP A 262 24.53 1.11 29.36
N ARG A 263 23.70 0.84 28.36
CA ARG A 263 24.00 1.10 26.95
C ARG A 263 24.23 2.59 26.70
N ALA A 264 23.36 3.46 27.21
CA ALA A 264 23.52 4.91 27.12
C ALA A 264 24.81 5.38 27.77
N LYS A 265 25.15 4.85 28.95
CA LYS A 265 26.36 5.17 29.70
C LYS A 265 27.62 4.68 29.02
N ALA A 266 27.61 3.49 28.43
CA ALA A 266 28.77 2.91 27.73
C ALA A 266 29.21 3.81 26.53
N ASP A 267 28.25 4.38 25.82
CA ASP A 267 28.50 5.28 24.67
C ASP A 267 28.48 6.77 25.06
N ASN A 268 28.46 7.10 26.33
CA ASN A 268 28.42 8.47 26.88
C ASN A 268 27.29 9.33 26.26
N THR A 269 26.10 8.78 26.22
CA THR A 269 24.90 9.38 25.61
C THR A 269 23.69 9.33 26.56
N THR A 270 22.50 9.66 26.06
CA THR A 270 21.25 9.67 26.81
C THR A 270 20.38 8.47 26.50
N VAL A 271 19.51 8.07 27.43
CA VAL A 271 18.46 7.07 27.22
C VAL A 271 17.63 7.41 25.98
N LEU A 272 17.24 8.67 25.81
CA LEU A 272 16.50 9.13 24.64
C LEU A 272 17.22 8.81 23.31
N SER A 273 18.56 8.95 23.27
CA SER A 273 19.33 8.60 22.06
C SER A 273 19.30 7.11 21.76
N VAL A 274 19.30 6.26 22.79
CA VAL A 274 19.14 4.80 22.63
C VAL A 274 17.76 4.46 22.08
N LEU A 275 16.71 5.11 22.59
CA LEU A 275 15.33 4.90 22.16
C LEU A 275 15.11 5.38 20.72
N ILE A 276 15.72 6.51 20.32
CA ILE A 276 15.68 7.02 18.94
C ILE A 276 16.43 6.10 17.99
N ASP A 277 17.60 5.60 18.38
CA ASP A 277 18.35 4.60 17.61
C ASP A 277 17.52 3.34 17.34
N ALA A 278 16.90 2.80 18.40
CA ALA A 278 16.02 1.65 18.31
C ALA A 278 14.82 1.89 17.37
N ALA A 279 14.18 3.07 17.49
CA ALA A 279 13.07 3.45 16.62
C ALA A 279 13.50 3.58 15.15
N ALA A 280 14.66 4.19 14.90
CA ALA A 280 15.20 4.33 13.54
C ALA A 280 15.41 2.96 12.87
N HIS A 281 15.92 1.96 13.61
CA HIS A 281 16.07 0.60 13.13
C HIS A 281 14.73 -0.07 12.82
N VAL A 282 13.73 0.08 13.69
CA VAL A 282 12.38 -0.47 13.48
C VAL A 282 11.74 0.16 12.25
N ILE A 283 11.80 1.49 12.12
CA ILE A 283 11.26 2.24 10.98
C ILE A 283 11.92 1.78 9.68
N ALA A 284 13.25 1.70 9.64
CA ALA A 284 13.99 1.31 8.45
C ALA A 284 13.61 -0.10 7.98
N ARG A 285 13.52 -1.06 8.91
CA ARG A 285 13.11 -2.43 8.60
C ARG A 285 11.68 -2.50 8.05
N ARG A 286 10.76 -1.73 8.67
CA ARG A 286 9.34 -1.72 8.25
C ARG A 286 9.11 -0.99 6.95
N ALA A 287 9.91 0.03 6.66
CA ALA A 287 9.89 0.75 5.38
C ALA A 287 10.65 0.02 4.25
N GLY A 288 11.27 -1.13 4.53
CA GLY A 288 12.12 -1.82 3.56
C GLY A 288 13.34 -1.00 3.11
N ALA A 289 13.80 -0.06 3.95
CA ALA A 289 14.86 0.88 3.60
C ALA A 289 16.22 0.19 3.39
N ALA A 290 17.05 0.75 2.51
CA ALA A 290 18.42 0.29 2.31
C ALA A 290 19.27 0.44 3.58
N HIS A 291 20.33 -0.37 3.72
CA HIS A 291 21.19 -0.37 4.91
C HIS A 291 21.90 0.99 5.16
N ASP A 292 22.12 1.76 4.11
CA ASP A 292 22.72 3.10 4.14
C ASP A 292 21.70 4.24 4.09
N ALA A 293 20.41 3.91 4.19
CA ALA A 293 19.35 4.90 4.16
C ALA A 293 19.39 5.78 5.43
N THR A 294 18.86 6.99 5.30
CA THR A 294 18.63 7.89 6.42
C THR A 294 17.13 7.95 6.68
N VAL A 295 16.70 7.59 7.89
CA VAL A 295 15.31 7.74 8.35
C VAL A 295 15.17 8.92 9.30
N VAL A 296 14.03 9.59 9.29
CA VAL A 296 13.79 10.74 10.17
C VAL A 296 12.86 10.35 11.31
N VAL A 297 13.37 10.44 12.53
CA VAL A 297 12.62 10.25 13.77
C VAL A 297 12.36 11.61 14.39
N GLY A 298 11.12 11.88 14.81
CA GLY A 298 10.79 13.09 15.56
C GLY A 298 11.07 12.93 17.04
N THR A 299 11.47 14.01 17.71
CA THR A 299 11.47 14.07 19.19
C THR A 299 11.02 15.45 19.69
N PRO A 300 10.18 15.51 20.73
CA PRO A 300 9.78 16.78 21.31
C PRO A 300 10.96 17.43 22.05
N THR A 301 11.14 18.70 21.87
CA THR A 301 12.20 19.48 22.54
C THR A 301 11.63 20.81 23.04
N ASP A 302 11.88 21.12 24.32
CA ASP A 302 11.51 22.39 24.92
C ASP A 302 12.39 23.53 24.36
N VAL A 303 11.76 24.58 23.88
CA VAL A 303 12.47 25.74 23.33
C VAL A 303 12.75 26.85 24.37
N ARG A 304 12.27 26.72 25.61
CA ARG A 304 12.39 27.76 26.65
C ARG A 304 13.83 28.19 26.93
N ASP A 305 14.74 27.23 27.02
CA ASP A 305 16.16 27.50 27.23
C ASP A 305 16.81 28.35 26.13
N ALA A 306 16.28 28.23 24.89
CA ALA A 306 16.75 29.03 23.76
C ALA A 306 16.22 30.49 23.79
N LEU A 307 15.16 30.73 24.56
CA LEU A 307 14.47 32.02 24.65
C LEU A 307 14.95 32.88 25.84
N GLY A 308 15.82 32.33 26.70
CA GLY A 308 16.42 33.04 27.85
C GLY A 308 15.87 32.59 29.19
N ALA A 309 16.52 33.05 30.28
CA ALA A 309 16.24 32.58 31.65
C ALA A 309 14.80 32.87 32.11
N ASP A 310 14.21 33.98 31.67
CA ASP A 310 12.85 34.36 32.05
C ASP A 310 11.77 33.47 31.40
N ALA A 311 12.13 32.73 30.33
CA ALA A 311 11.20 31.82 29.64
C ALA A 311 10.94 30.52 30.43
N ALA A 312 11.81 30.12 31.33
CA ALA A 312 11.69 28.85 32.10
C ALA A 312 10.38 28.76 32.92
N GLU A 313 9.87 29.88 33.40
CA GLU A 313 8.60 29.98 34.15
C GLU A 313 7.40 30.36 33.29
N SER A 314 7.57 30.48 31.95
CA SER A 314 6.52 30.90 31.07
C SER A 314 5.61 29.71 30.68
N ASP A 315 4.31 30.01 30.64
CA ASP A 315 3.29 29.10 30.13
C ASP A 315 3.26 29.03 28.59
N GLY A 316 2.45 28.13 28.09
CA GLY A 316 2.17 28.00 26.66
C GLY A 316 2.90 26.82 26.03
N ASP A 317 2.51 26.55 24.82
CA ASP A 317 3.13 25.49 24.03
C ASP A 317 4.49 25.95 23.49
N ARG A 318 5.53 25.50 24.17
CA ARG A 318 6.94 25.78 23.87
C ARG A 318 7.71 24.54 23.45
N VAL A 319 6.99 23.44 23.17
CA VAL A 319 7.59 22.23 22.63
C VAL A 319 7.56 22.28 21.10
N SER A 320 8.70 21.99 20.49
CA SER A 320 8.85 21.80 19.05
C SER A 320 9.25 20.35 18.78
N VAL A 321 8.52 19.67 17.89
CA VAL A 321 9.00 18.38 17.38
C VAL A 321 10.15 18.65 16.41
N VAL A 322 11.32 18.12 16.75
CA VAL A 322 12.52 18.29 15.95
C VAL A 322 12.79 17.02 15.14
N PRO A 323 12.94 17.13 13.81
CA PRO A 323 13.32 15.99 12.99
C PRO A 323 14.78 15.63 13.19
N CYS A 324 15.05 14.35 13.50
CA CYS A 324 16.38 13.77 13.68
C CYS A 324 16.62 12.79 12.51
N PRO A 325 17.41 13.19 11.50
CA PRO A 325 17.78 12.31 10.41
C PRO A 325 18.87 11.32 10.86
N ILE A 326 18.51 10.06 11.03
CA ILE A 326 19.39 9.01 11.54
C ILE A 326 19.81 8.11 10.37
N PRO A 327 21.11 8.10 10.00
CA PRO A 327 21.60 7.11 9.04
C PRO A 327 21.56 5.72 9.68
N VAL A 328 20.94 4.77 9.02
CA VAL A 328 20.82 3.39 9.51
C VAL A 328 22.21 2.77 9.65
N GLY A 329 22.47 2.07 10.74
CA GLY A 329 23.78 1.48 11.03
C GLY A 329 24.82 2.46 11.59
N SER A 330 24.45 3.71 11.91
CA SER A 330 25.31 4.65 12.63
C SER A 330 25.67 4.15 14.03
N SER A 331 26.83 4.62 14.55
CA SER A 331 27.12 4.41 15.97
C SER A 331 26.16 5.19 16.86
N LEU A 332 25.90 4.70 18.09
CA LEU A 332 25.03 5.41 19.04
C LEU A 332 25.57 6.82 19.40
N SER A 333 26.90 7.02 19.35
CA SER A 333 27.51 8.34 19.52
C SER A 333 27.16 9.30 18.37
N ASP A 334 27.04 8.80 17.13
CA ASP A 334 26.62 9.61 15.97
C ASP A 334 25.15 9.95 16.08
N VAL A 335 24.28 9.00 16.46
CA VAL A 335 22.85 9.25 16.75
C VAL A 335 22.72 10.35 17.80
N ALA A 336 23.47 10.26 18.91
CA ALA A 336 23.46 11.29 19.95
C ALA A 336 23.94 12.66 19.44
N ALA A 337 24.89 12.71 18.50
CA ALA A 337 25.32 13.95 17.87
C ALA A 337 24.21 14.57 17.02
N VAL A 338 23.47 13.75 16.25
CA VAL A 338 22.31 14.19 15.48
C VAL A 338 21.22 14.76 16.39
N VAL A 339 20.86 14.06 17.48
CA VAL A 339 19.85 14.51 18.44
C VAL A 339 20.27 15.85 19.09
N ARG A 340 21.54 15.99 19.50
CA ARG A 340 22.06 17.24 20.05
C ARG A 340 22.01 18.40 19.05
N ALA A 341 22.42 18.14 17.81
CA ALA A 341 22.37 19.15 16.75
C ALA A 341 20.94 19.57 16.43
N ALA A 342 20.02 18.61 16.35
CA ALA A 342 18.61 18.88 16.17
C ALA A 342 18.04 19.72 17.33
N SER A 343 18.38 19.40 18.56
CA SER A 343 17.96 20.17 19.76
C SER A 343 18.60 21.57 19.86
N ALA A 344 19.79 21.78 19.30
CA ALA A 344 20.41 23.13 19.27
C ALA A 344 19.63 24.11 18.36
N ASP A 345 18.99 23.58 17.29
CA ASP A 345 18.23 24.37 16.33
C ASP A 345 16.69 24.31 16.58
N ARG A 346 16.31 24.10 17.84
CA ARG A 346 14.90 23.88 18.26
C ARG A 346 13.96 25.07 18.02
N CYS A 347 14.47 26.24 17.69
CA CYS A 347 13.67 27.41 17.31
C CYS A 347 12.94 27.21 15.97
N ALA A 348 13.44 26.34 15.06
CA ALA A 348 12.73 25.95 13.85
C ALA A 348 11.73 24.83 14.15
N GLY A 349 10.47 25.00 13.82
CA GLY A 349 9.44 23.98 13.95
C GLY A 349 9.49 22.96 12.83
N LEU A 350 8.83 21.82 13.01
CA LEU A 350 8.69 20.79 11.99
C LEU A 350 8.10 21.35 10.67
N ASP A 351 7.04 22.18 10.78
CA ASP A 351 6.40 22.82 9.63
C ASP A 351 7.32 23.78 8.85
N ASP A 352 8.24 24.45 9.56
CA ASP A 352 9.22 25.33 8.92
C ASP A 352 10.19 24.52 8.05
N VAL A 353 10.60 23.34 8.53
CA VAL A 353 11.50 22.45 7.80
C VAL A 353 10.79 21.78 6.63
N ILE A 354 9.55 21.27 6.81
CA ILE A 354 8.73 20.67 5.74
C ILE A 354 8.53 21.65 4.60
N ARG A 355 8.18 22.91 4.94
CA ARG A 355 7.97 23.97 3.95
C ARG A 355 9.26 24.33 3.21
N ALA A 356 10.38 24.42 3.92
CA ALA A 356 11.67 24.74 3.34
C ALA A 356 12.21 23.59 2.47
N ALA A 357 11.88 22.35 2.80
CA ALA A 357 12.25 21.18 2.01
C ALA A 357 11.42 21.01 0.73
N GLY A 358 10.30 21.74 0.59
CA GLY A 358 9.43 21.63 -0.57
C GLY A 358 8.70 20.29 -0.68
N LEU A 359 8.54 19.55 0.44
CA LEU A 359 7.92 18.24 0.45
C LEU A 359 6.43 18.33 0.06
N PRO A 360 5.92 17.35 -0.71
CA PRO A 360 4.52 17.33 -1.10
C PRO A 360 3.60 17.13 0.10
N HIS A 361 2.40 17.71 0.04
CA HIS A 361 1.37 17.43 1.04
C HIS A 361 0.79 16.04 0.80
N ILE A 362 0.82 15.20 1.84
CA ILE A 362 0.22 13.86 1.82
C ILE A 362 -1.01 13.90 2.75
N PRO A 363 -2.23 13.64 2.24
CA PRO A 363 -3.41 13.61 3.11
C PRO A 363 -3.26 12.59 4.25
N GLY A 364 -3.51 13.03 5.48
CA GLY A 364 -3.47 12.17 6.66
C GLY A 364 -2.08 11.72 7.13
N ARG A 365 -0.99 12.17 6.49
CA ARG A 365 0.39 11.79 6.85
C ARG A 365 1.32 13.00 6.91
N SER A 366 2.27 12.99 7.84
CA SER A 366 3.40 13.93 7.79
C SER A 366 4.38 13.49 6.69
N PRO A 367 4.82 14.37 5.79
CA PRO A 367 5.76 13.98 4.74
C PRO A 367 7.20 13.79 5.23
N LEU A 368 7.49 14.11 6.49
CA LEU A 368 8.85 14.09 7.06
C LEU A 368 8.98 13.23 8.32
N VAL A 369 7.96 13.18 9.18
CA VAL A 369 8.02 12.49 10.48
C VAL A 369 6.75 11.67 10.67
N ASP A 370 6.85 10.36 10.62
CA ASP A 370 5.76 9.43 10.93
C ASP A 370 5.78 9.04 12.41
N VAL A 371 6.98 8.88 12.98
CA VAL A 371 7.21 8.38 14.33
C VAL A 371 7.90 9.40 15.18
N VAL A 372 7.33 9.67 16.35
CA VAL A 372 7.90 10.52 17.40
C VAL A 372 8.32 9.66 18.58
N VAL A 373 9.51 9.92 19.14
CA VAL A 373 10.06 9.22 20.31
C VAL A 373 10.24 10.20 21.45
N THR A 374 9.76 9.81 22.63
CA THR A 374 9.91 10.59 23.85
C THR A 374 10.32 9.74 25.04
N HIS A 375 10.89 10.37 26.05
CA HIS A 375 11.24 9.77 27.32
C HIS A 375 10.66 10.63 28.44
N ARG A 376 9.77 10.07 29.22
CA ARG A 376 9.08 10.74 30.33
C ARG A 376 9.56 10.15 31.65
N ALA A 377 10.30 10.90 32.41
CA ALA A 377 10.76 10.49 33.73
C ALA A 377 10.06 11.30 34.85
N GLY A 378 9.75 10.64 35.96
CA GLY A 378 9.12 11.22 37.13
C GLY A 378 7.60 11.11 37.14
N THR A 379 7.03 11.23 38.35
CA THR A 379 5.58 11.14 38.57
C THR A 379 4.90 12.50 38.36
N ARG A 380 3.62 12.48 38.08
CA ARG A 380 2.74 13.63 38.02
C ARG A 380 1.76 13.52 39.19
N ASP A 381 2.21 13.99 40.41
CA ASP A 381 1.47 13.77 41.62
C ASP A 381 0.78 15.03 42.12
N LEU A 382 -0.48 14.87 42.50
CA LEU A 382 -1.19 15.87 43.30
C LEU A 382 -0.99 15.53 44.77
N VAL A 383 -0.39 16.45 45.53
CA VAL A 383 -0.09 16.21 46.96
C VAL A 383 -1.23 16.75 47.81
N ILE A 384 -1.93 15.86 48.51
CA ILE A 384 -3.10 16.18 49.35
C ILE A 384 -2.76 15.78 50.78
N ASP A 385 -2.73 16.76 51.70
CA ASP A 385 -2.38 16.55 53.12
C ASP A 385 -1.02 15.84 53.34
N GLY A 386 -0.09 16.01 52.41
CA GLY A 386 1.26 15.43 52.47
C GLY A 386 1.37 14.04 51.79
N GLU A 387 0.25 13.47 51.35
CA GLU A 387 0.22 12.18 50.64
C GLU A 387 0.10 12.38 49.12
N PRO A 388 0.88 11.67 48.28
CA PRO A 388 0.82 11.80 46.85
C PRO A 388 -0.40 11.05 46.28
N SER A 389 -1.17 11.75 45.46
CA SER A 389 -2.16 11.16 44.56
C SER A 389 -1.54 11.07 43.16
N VAL A 390 -1.21 9.86 42.74
CA VAL A 390 -0.51 9.63 41.48
C VAL A 390 -1.45 9.87 40.31
N GLY A 391 -1.07 10.80 39.42
CA GLY A 391 -1.83 11.13 38.23
C GLY A 391 -1.68 10.06 37.15
N VAL A 392 -2.81 9.69 36.55
CA VAL A 392 -2.88 8.78 35.40
C VAL A 392 -3.11 9.61 34.14
N PHE A 393 -2.25 9.46 33.15
CA PHE A 393 -2.47 10.07 31.86
C PHE A 393 -3.64 9.38 31.14
N VAL A 394 -4.60 10.19 30.68
CA VAL A 394 -5.80 9.71 29.97
C VAL A 394 -5.67 10.07 28.49
N HIS A 395 -5.65 9.07 27.64
CA HIS A 395 -5.53 9.28 26.20
C HIS A 395 -6.80 9.92 25.64
N SER A 396 -6.63 10.91 24.77
CA SER A 396 -7.75 11.68 24.22
C SER A 396 -8.51 10.98 23.07
N GLY A 397 -8.08 9.78 22.66
CA GLY A 397 -8.65 9.07 21.50
C GLY A 397 -8.16 9.62 20.15
N ALA A 398 -7.16 10.50 20.14
CA ALA A 398 -6.58 11.05 18.92
C ALA A 398 -5.07 11.31 19.08
N ALA A 399 -4.30 11.20 17.99
CA ALA A 399 -2.87 11.44 17.97
C ALA A 399 -2.44 12.40 16.83
N PRO A 400 -1.45 13.28 17.08
CA PRO A 400 -0.95 14.21 16.06
C PRO A 400 -0.02 13.55 15.02
N PHE A 401 0.56 12.40 15.32
CA PHE A 401 1.47 11.61 14.47
C PHE A 401 0.94 10.19 14.31
N ASP A 402 1.46 9.48 13.32
CA ASP A 402 1.07 8.09 13.08
C ASP A 402 1.41 7.17 14.24
N ALA A 403 2.57 7.42 14.87
CA ALA A 403 3.01 6.72 16.07
C ALA A 403 3.79 7.63 17.02
N VAL A 404 3.50 7.55 18.32
CA VAL A 404 4.29 8.20 19.38
C VAL A 404 4.75 7.11 20.35
N LEU A 405 6.05 6.83 20.33
CA LEU A 405 6.70 5.85 21.19
C LEU A 405 7.24 6.56 22.44
N SER A 406 6.89 6.07 23.63
CA SER A 406 7.35 6.67 24.89
C SER A 406 7.90 5.61 25.84
N LEU A 407 9.01 5.93 26.50
CA LEU A 407 9.40 5.27 27.75
C LEU A 407 8.91 6.17 28.89
N GLU A 408 8.07 5.62 29.76
CA GLU A 408 7.55 6.29 30.95
C GLU A 408 8.14 5.61 32.19
N GLU A 409 8.88 6.36 32.99
CA GLU A 409 9.56 5.88 34.20
C GLU A 409 9.01 6.62 35.43
N SER A 410 8.61 5.86 36.44
CA SER A 410 8.31 6.31 37.78
C SER A 410 9.35 5.75 38.79
N GLU A 411 9.26 6.10 40.07
CA GLU A 411 10.15 5.55 41.09
C GLU A 411 10.01 4.01 41.27
N GLN A 412 8.88 3.44 40.90
CA GLN A 412 8.56 2.04 41.17
C GLN A 412 8.34 1.20 39.92
N ASP A 413 7.88 1.82 38.83
CA ASP A 413 7.47 1.13 37.60
C ASP A 413 8.01 1.85 36.34
N ALA A 414 8.23 1.05 35.29
CA ALA A 414 8.55 1.55 33.98
C ALA A 414 7.70 0.84 32.90
N GLN A 415 7.28 1.59 31.92
CA GLN A 415 6.48 1.06 30.81
C GLN A 415 6.84 1.72 29.48
N LEU A 416 6.77 0.93 28.43
CA LEU A 416 6.77 1.41 27.06
C LEU A 416 5.33 1.64 26.62
N THR A 417 5.09 2.76 25.92
CA THR A 417 3.78 3.06 25.38
C THR A 417 3.88 3.40 23.92
N LEU A 418 2.85 3.07 23.17
CA LEU A 418 2.66 3.45 21.77
C LEU A 418 1.25 4.04 21.61
N GLU A 419 1.20 5.33 21.32
CA GLU A 419 -0.01 5.98 20.78
C GLU A 419 0.04 5.87 19.26
N PHE A 420 -1.02 5.37 18.61
CA PHE A 420 -1.02 5.12 17.17
C PHE A 420 -2.35 5.45 16.53
N ARG A 421 -2.29 6.03 15.34
CA ARG A 421 -3.48 6.33 14.53
C ARG A 421 -4.06 5.06 13.90
N HIS A 422 -5.37 4.90 13.94
CA HIS A 422 -6.07 3.81 13.27
C HIS A 422 -5.89 3.85 11.73
N ALA A 423 -5.71 5.05 11.18
CA ALA A 423 -5.42 5.24 9.76
C ALA A 423 -4.03 4.71 9.33
N ALA A 424 -3.11 4.48 10.27
CA ALA A 424 -1.74 4.03 9.99
C ALA A 424 -1.47 2.60 10.45
N LEU A 425 -2.02 2.18 11.60
CA LEU A 425 -1.70 0.90 12.24
C LEU A 425 -2.95 0.23 12.81
N ARG A 426 -3.02 -1.09 12.68
CA ARG A 426 -3.95 -1.92 13.45
C ARG A 426 -3.38 -2.22 14.84
N PRO A 427 -4.23 -2.49 15.85
CA PRO A 427 -3.78 -2.79 17.22
C PRO A 427 -2.76 -3.93 17.32
N THR A 428 -2.93 -4.98 16.53
CA THR A 428 -2.02 -6.15 16.51
C THR A 428 -0.63 -5.79 15.98
N THR A 429 -0.56 -4.97 14.93
CA THR A 429 0.71 -4.47 14.40
C THR A 429 1.34 -3.45 15.33
N ALA A 430 0.55 -2.57 15.96
CA ALA A 430 1.03 -1.63 16.96
C ALA A 430 1.69 -2.35 18.15
N GLN A 431 1.09 -3.45 18.62
CA GLN A 431 1.68 -4.29 19.66
C GLN A 431 3.05 -4.86 19.23
N ARG A 432 3.16 -5.35 18.00
CA ARG A 432 4.42 -5.83 17.44
C ARG A 432 5.48 -4.73 17.30
N VAL A 433 5.11 -3.55 16.84
CA VAL A 433 6.01 -2.38 16.77
C VAL A 433 6.59 -2.07 18.14
N LEU A 434 5.75 -2.10 19.18
CA LEU A 434 6.18 -1.82 20.54
C LEU A 434 7.14 -2.91 21.08
N GLU A 435 6.90 -4.16 20.78
CA GLU A 435 7.79 -5.29 21.13
C GLU A 435 9.12 -5.21 20.37
N GLU A 436 9.10 -4.94 19.06
CA GLU A 436 10.31 -4.76 18.26
C GLU A 436 11.15 -3.59 18.76
N TRP A 437 10.53 -2.49 19.16
CA TRP A 437 11.21 -1.33 19.74
C TRP A 437 11.86 -1.66 21.09
N ARG A 438 11.13 -2.39 21.96
CA ARG A 438 11.66 -2.89 23.22
C ARG A 438 12.94 -3.69 23.01
N ASP A 439 12.89 -4.65 22.07
CA ASP A 439 14.00 -5.57 21.83
C ASP A 439 15.20 -4.85 21.17
N ALA A 440 14.95 -3.93 20.23
CA ALA A 440 15.98 -3.12 19.57
C ALA A 440 16.71 -2.17 20.55
N ALA A 441 16.03 -1.72 21.61
CA ALA A 441 16.63 -0.82 22.60
C ALA A 441 17.76 -1.47 23.41
N ILE A 442 17.70 -2.78 23.65
CA ILE A 442 18.73 -3.52 24.41
C ILE A 442 19.64 -4.39 23.56
N HIS A 443 19.13 -4.85 22.42
CA HIS A 443 19.87 -5.65 21.44
C HIS A 443 20.07 -4.85 20.16
N PRO A 444 21.25 -4.20 19.99
CA PRO A 444 21.54 -3.51 18.73
C PRO A 444 21.35 -4.50 17.57
N VAL A 445 20.58 -4.09 16.58
CA VAL A 445 20.38 -4.91 15.39
C VAL A 445 21.72 -5.05 14.67
N GLN A 446 22.44 -6.14 14.95
CA GLN A 446 23.67 -6.46 14.22
C GLN A 446 23.27 -7.04 12.86
N GLY A 447 23.85 -6.48 11.80
CA GLY A 447 23.81 -6.88 10.40
C GLY A 447 22.57 -7.65 9.97
N MET A 448 21.81 -7.07 9.06
CA MET A 448 20.63 -7.75 8.49
C MET A 448 21.13 -8.94 7.66
N GLU A 449 20.93 -10.17 8.13
CA GLU A 449 21.29 -11.38 7.40
C GLU A 449 20.27 -11.64 6.29
N VAL A 450 20.77 -12.06 5.13
CA VAL A 450 19.93 -12.59 4.06
C VAL A 450 19.33 -13.91 4.54
N PRO A 451 18.00 -14.04 4.64
CA PRO A 451 17.41 -15.26 5.20
C PRO A 451 17.69 -16.49 4.34
N ASP A 452 17.77 -17.64 4.97
CA ASP A 452 17.75 -18.94 4.26
C ASP A 452 16.43 -19.10 3.50
N LEU A 453 16.43 -19.99 2.49
CA LEU A 453 15.21 -20.30 1.77
C LEU A 453 14.23 -21.09 2.67
N PRO A 454 12.93 -20.79 2.60
CA PRO A 454 11.92 -21.57 3.28
C PRO A 454 11.89 -23.00 2.76
N GLU A 455 11.64 -23.96 3.65
CA GLU A 455 11.38 -25.36 3.26
C GLU A 455 10.08 -25.42 2.45
N VAL A 456 10.13 -26.14 1.32
CA VAL A 456 8.96 -26.35 0.45
C VAL A 456 8.63 -27.83 0.33
N ALA A 457 7.36 -28.15 0.25
CA ALA A 457 6.91 -29.53 0.03
C ALA A 457 7.21 -29.97 -1.41
N THR A 458 7.50 -31.25 -1.60
CA THR A 458 7.66 -31.83 -2.93
C THR A 458 6.34 -32.51 -3.32
N THR A 459 5.48 -31.79 -4.05
CA THR A 459 4.17 -32.29 -4.53
C THR A 459 4.19 -32.62 -6.03
N ALA A 460 5.38 -32.73 -6.62
CA ALA A 460 5.55 -32.96 -8.06
C ALA A 460 4.89 -34.27 -8.52
N GLN A 461 3.97 -34.17 -9.49
CA GLN A 461 3.29 -35.28 -10.11
C GLN A 461 3.39 -35.18 -11.64
N ASP A 462 3.87 -36.26 -12.29
CA ASP A 462 4.03 -36.35 -13.74
C ASP A 462 2.68 -36.60 -14.43
N VAL A 463 2.17 -35.57 -15.10
CA VAL A 463 0.85 -35.64 -15.79
C VAL A 463 0.81 -36.70 -16.91
N VAL A 464 1.91 -36.94 -17.62
CA VAL A 464 1.97 -37.94 -18.69
C VAL A 464 1.77 -39.36 -18.10
N ARG A 465 2.38 -39.65 -16.96
CA ARG A 465 2.18 -40.90 -16.23
C ARG A 465 0.80 -41.01 -15.61
N ALA A 466 0.27 -39.93 -15.07
CA ALA A 466 -1.09 -39.91 -14.53
C ALA A 466 -2.11 -40.23 -15.61
N VAL A 467 -2.05 -39.59 -16.79
CA VAL A 467 -2.91 -39.89 -17.92
C VAL A 467 -2.77 -41.34 -18.38
N ALA A 468 -1.56 -41.87 -18.45
CA ALA A 468 -1.34 -43.30 -18.80
C ALA A 468 -1.94 -44.25 -17.73
N SER A 469 -1.89 -43.89 -16.45
CA SER A 469 -2.54 -44.64 -15.37
C SER A 469 -4.05 -44.61 -15.45
N HIS A 470 -4.66 -43.42 -15.72
CA HIS A 470 -6.10 -43.30 -15.93
C HIS A 470 -6.56 -44.06 -17.18
N ALA A 471 -5.79 -44.02 -18.28
CA ALA A 471 -6.07 -44.83 -19.48
C ALA A 471 -6.06 -46.33 -19.22
N ALA A 472 -5.26 -46.81 -18.26
CA ALA A 472 -5.22 -48.22 -17.88
C ALA A 472 -6.32 -48.59 -16.86
N THR A 473 -6.73 -47.69 -15.97
CA THR A 473 -7.67 -47.99 -14.86
C THR A 473 -9.10 -47.61 -15.19
N THR A 474 -9.31 -46.50 -15.90
CA THR A 474 -10.62 -45.95 -16.30
C THR A 474 -10.63 -45.56 -17.78
N PRO A 475 -10.38 -46.50 -18.70
CA PRO A 475 -10.12 -46.20 -20.13
C PRO A 475 -11.26 -45.47 -20.84
N ASP A 476 -12.49 -45.72 -20.42
CA ASP A 476 -13.72 -45.22 -21.07
C ASP A 476 -14.21 -43.88 -20.49
N THR A 477 -13.56 -43.40 -19.41
CA THR A 477 -13.88 -42.08 -18.84
C THR A 477 -13.52 -40.95 -19.82
N VAL A 478 -14.41 -39.98 -19.99
CA VAL A 478 -14.17 -38.81 -20.81
C VAL A 478 -13.02 -38.00 -20.23
N ALA A 479 -11.99 -37.77 -21.02
CA ALA A 479 -10.84 -36.96 -20.63
C ALA A 479 -10.96 -35.53 -21.16
N VAL A 480 -11.37 -35.38 -22.45
CA VAL A 480 -11.46 -34.05 -23.10
C VAL A 480 -12.67 -34.05 -24.05
N GLU A 481 -13.38 -32.93 -24.07
CA GLU A 481 -14.46 -32.68 -25.03
C GLU A 481 -14.53 -31.19 -25.43
N ASP A 482 -15.05 -30.91 -26.65
CA ASP A 482 -15.25 -29.54 -27.16
C ASP A 482 -16.69 -29.29 -27.68
N GLY A 483 -17.63 -30.17 -27.35
CA GLY A 483 -19.01 -30.15 -27.86
C GLY A 483 -19.21 -30.77 -29.23
N THR A 484 -18.13 -31.03 -29.96
CA THR A 484 -18.17 -31.73 -31.28
C THR A 484 -17.40 -33.05 -31.25
N THR A 485 -16.30 -33.07 -30.54
CA THR A 485 -15.40 -34.22 -30.42
C THR A 485 -15.22 -34.56 -28.92
N THR A 486 -15.21 -35.84 -28.60
CA THR A 486 -14.98 -36.35 -27.25
C THR A 486 -13.88 -37.41 -27.30
N LEU A 487 -12.90 -37.31 -26.44
CA LEU A 487 -11.83 -38.27 -26.25
C LEU A 487 -11.90 -38.87 -24.84
N THR A 488 -11.88 -40.22 -24.78
CA THR A 488 -11.68 -40.90 -23.48
C THR A 488 -10.22 -40.87 -23.10
N TYR A 489 -9.89 -41.24 -21.85
CA TYR A 489 -8.50 -41.33 -21.40
C TYR A 489 -7.67 -42.31 -22.23
N ALA A 490 -8.26 -43.45 -22.64
CA ALA A 490 -7.60 -44.39 -23.55
C ALA A 490 -7.29 -43.73 -24.91
N GLN A 491 -8.26 -43.05 -25.52
CA GLN A 491 -8.09 -42.37 -26.81
C GLN A 491 -7.09 -41.21 -26.72
N LEU A 492 -7.19 -40.40 -25.66
CA LEU A 492 -6.26 -39.27 -25.41
C LEU A 492 -4.81 -39.78 -25.28
N ASN A 493 -4.58 -40.80 -24.44
CA ASN A 493 -3.25 -41.39 -24.26
C ASN A 493 -2.68 -41.98 -25.54
N ALA A 494 -3.49 -42.70 -26.34
CA ALA A 494 -3.11 -43.26 -27.63
C ALA A 494 -2.79 -42.18 -28.66
N SER A 495 -3.62 -41.13 -28.77
CA SER A 495 -3.39 -40.00 -29.67
C SER A 495 -2.12 -39.23 -29.31
N ALA A 496 -1.90 -38.93 -28.00
CA ALA A 496 -0.69 -38.27 -27.52
C ALA A 496 0.59 -39.10 -27.78
N ALA A 497 0.50 -40.45 -27.67
CA ALA A 497 1.63 -41.32 -27.96
C ALA A 497 1.93 -41.32 -29.50
N THR A 498 0.91 -41.42 -30.34
CA THR A 498 1.05 -41.36 -31.80
C THR A 498 1.66 -40.06 -32.29
N LEU A 499 1.22 -38.92 -31.72
CA LEU A 499 1.79 -37.60 -32.03
C LEU A 499 3.23 -37.45 -31.52
N ALA A 500 3.56 -38.04 -30.37
CA ALA A 500 4.94 -38.06 -29.86
C ALA A 500 5.88 -38.85 -30.79
N GLU A 501 5.39 -39.99 -31.34
CA GLU A 501 6.12 -40.75 -32.36
C GLU A 501 6.25 -39.95 -33.67
N HIS A 502 5.24 -39.24 -34.10
CA HIS A 502 5.30 -38.34 -35.25
C HIS A 502 6.35 -37.23 -35.03
N ILE A 503 6.35 -36.54 -33.90
CA ILE A 503 7.34 -35.52 -33.53
C ILE A 503 8.78 -36.08 -33.67
N THR A 504 9.02 -37.25 -33.11
CA THR A 504 10.32 -37.91 -33.18
C THR A 504 10.69 -38.34 -34.59
N ALA A 505 9.74 -38.89 -35.36
CA ALA A 505 9.92 -39.34 -36.77
C ALA A 505 10.24 -38.16 -37.70
N GLN A 506 9.74 -36.97 -37.42
CA GLN A 506 10.08 -35.73 -38.14
C GLN A 506 11.47 -35.18 -37.78
N GLY A 507 12.18 -35.82 -36.85
CA GLY A 507 13.57 -35.54 -36.53
C GLY A 507 13.81 -34.69 -35.26
N ALA A 508 12.76 -34.29 -34.56
CA ALA A 508 12.91 -33.59 -33.28
C ALA A 508 13.45 -34.56 -32.22
N ARG A 509 14.43 -34.12 -31.46
CA ARG A 509 15.12 -34.89 -30.40
C ARG A 509 14.69 -34.38 -29.04
N PRO A 510 14.84 -35.19 -28.00
CA PRO A 510 14.66 -34.67 -26.61
C PRO A 510 15.51 -33.42 -26.35
N GLY A 511 14.82 -32.36 -25.90
CA GLY A 511 15.42 -31.03 -25.68
C GLY A 511 15.28 -30.02 -26.81
N ASP A 512 14.95 -30.49 -28.04
CA ASP A 512 14.63 -29.60 -29.17
C ASP A 512 13.23 -28.96 -28.95
N VAL A 513 13.12 -27.67 -29.23
CA VAL A 513 11.84 -26.95 -29.09
C VAL A 513 10.86 -27.33 -30.18
N VAL A 514 9.60 -27.57 -29.85
CA VAL A 514 8.49 -27.81 -30.80
C VAL A 514 7.48 -26.66 -30.64
N ALA A 515 7.13 -26.01 -31.76
CA ALA A 515 6.09 -24.98 -31.75
C ALA A 515 4.71 -25.62 -31.94
N LEU A 516 3.74 -25.25 -31.10
CA LEU A 516 2.35 -25.68 -31.18
C LEU A 516 1.50 -24.52 -31.72
N ARG A 517 1.02 -24.59 -32.94
CA ARG A 517 0.17 -23.60 -33.58
C ARG A 517 -1.20 -24.21 -33.86
N LEU A 518 -2.04 -24.24 -32.83
CA LEU A 518 -3.29 -24.98 -32.84
C LEU A 518 -4.49 -24.06 -32.57
N SER A 519 -5.55 -24.33 -33.28
CA SER A 519 -6.87 -23.80 -32.97
C SER A 519 -7.42 -24.42 -31.69
N ARG A 520 -8.29 -23.70 -31.01
CA ARG A 520 -8.90 -24.16 -29.76
C ARG A 520 -9.74 -25.43 -30.01
N GLY A 521 -9.57 -26.48 -29.22
CA GLY A 521 -10.24 -27.76 -29.31
C GLY A 521 -9.45 -28.90 -28.66
N VAL A 522 -9.96 -30.15 -28.82
CA VAL A 522 -9.38 -31.36 -28.19
C VAL A 522 -7.92 -31.61 -28.60
N GLY A 523 -7.45 -31.00 -29.70
CA GLY A 523 -6.09 -31.13 -30.18
C GLY A 523 -5.03 -30.53 -29.24
N ILE A 524 -5.39 -29.50 -28.46
CA ILE A 524 -4.44 -28.83 -27.54
C ILE A 524 -3.92 -29.80 -26.48
N PRO A 525 -4.74 -30.45 -25.63
CA PRO A 525 -4.22 -31.37 -24.61
C PRO A 525 -3.49 -32.56 -25.23
N VAL A 526 -3.89 -33.03 -26.42
CA VAL A 526 -3.16 -34.10 -27.17
C VAL A 526 -1.74 -33.65 -27.51
N ALA A 527 -1.56 -32.42 -28.01
CA ALA A 527 -0.26 -31.90 -28.44
C ALA A 527 0.65 -31.56 -27.22
N LEU A 528 0.09 -31.01 -26.16
CA LEU A 528 0.82 -30.75 -24.91
C LEU A 528 1.39 -32.03 -24.31
N LEU A 529 0.54 -33.06 -24.18
CA LEU A 529 0.95 -34.39 -23.69
C LEU A 529 1.96 -35.07 -24.62
N ALA A 530 1.81 -34.90 -25.95
CA ALA A 530 2.72 -35.48 -26.92
C ALA A 530 4.13 -34.88 -26.85
N ALA A 531 4.22 -33.55 -26.77
CA ALA A 531 5.50 -32.86 -26.62
C ALA A 531 6.21 -33.26 -25.33
N LEU A 532 5.48 -33.26 -24.18
CA LEU A 532 6.00 -33.71 -22.89
C LEU A 532 6.46 -35.18 -22.93
N ARG A 533 5.70 -36.06 -23.65
CA ARG A 533 6.03 -37.46 -23.83
C ARG A 533 7.26 -37.67 -24.71
N ALA A 534 7.46 -36.85 -25.74
CA ALA A 534 8.63 -36.87 -26.61
C ALA A 534 9.89 -36.29 -25.92
N GLY A 535 9.73 -35.63 -24.80
CA GLY A 535 10.82 -34.89 -24.09
C GLY A 535 11.25 -33.64 -24.83
N THR A 536 10.37 -33.07 -25.64
CA THR A 536 10.58 -31.83 -26.40
C THR A 536 9.85 -30.69 -25.69
N PRO A 537 10.57 -29.62 -25.23
CA PRO A 537 9.88 -28.47 -24.73
C PRO A 537 9.02 -27.83 -25.83
N PHE A 538 7.84 -27.38 -25.47
CA PHE A 538 6.95 -26.74 -26.44
C PHE A 538 6.93 -25.22 -26.26
N VAL A 539 6.63 -24.51 -27.35
CA VAL A 539 6.25 -23.09 -27.35
C VAL A 539 4.89 -22.96 -28.03
N ALA A 540 3.96 -22.32 -27.36
CA ALA A 540 2.61 -22.09 -27.88
C ALA A 540 2.58 -20.84 -28.77
N ILE A 541 1.95 -20.95 -29.96
CA ILE A 541 1.73 -19.85 -30.88
C ILE A 541 0.23 -19.68 -31.07
N ASP A 542 -0.31 -18.58 -30.54
CA ASP A 542 -1.74 -18.28 -30.75
C ASP A 542 -1.97 -17.88 -32.23
N PRO A 543 -2.88 -18.58 -32.95
CA PRO A 543 -3.21 -18.24 -34.32
C PRO A 543 -3.76 -16.82 -34.53
N ASN A 544 -4.30 -16.22 -33.46
CA ASN A 544 -4.87 -14.86 -33.45
C ASN A 544 -3.81 -13.77 -33.18
N HIS A 545 -2.58 -14.13 -32.83
CA HIS A 545 -1.52 -13.13 -32.68
C HIS A 545 -1.20 -12.45 -34.01
N PRO A 546 -0.80 -11.16 -33.98
CA PRO A 546 -0.23 -10.50 -35.17
C PRO A 546 0.88 -11.35 -35.77
N ALA A 547 0.92 -11.43 -37.12
CA ALA A 547 1.89 -12.28 -37.83
C ALA A 547 3.34 -11.93 -37.47
N GLU A 548 3.65 -10.66 -37.25
CA GLU A 548 4.97 -10.18 -36.84
C GLU A 548 5.35 -10.68 -35.43
N ARG A 549 4.41 -10.64 -34.46
CA ARG A 549 4.63 -11.19 -33.12
C ARG A 549 4.90 -12.69 -33.17
N SER A 550 4.09 -13.43 -33.92
CA SER A 550 4.30 -14.88 -34.13
C SER A 550 5.66 -15.17 -34.76
N ARG A 551 6.09 -14.36 -35.73
CA ARG A 551 7.41 -14.48 -36.36
C ARG A 551 8.52 -14.21 -35.33
N MET A 552 8.43 -13.16 -34.54
CA MET A 552 9.43 -12.84 -33.51
C MET A 552 9.58 -13.97 -32.48
N ILE A 553 8.46 -14.57 -32.03
CA ILE A 553 8.48 -15.71 -31.10
C ILE A 553 9.14 -16.93 -31.74
N LEU A 554 8.80 -17.27 -33.00
CA LEU A 554 9.39 -18.39 -33.72
C LEU A 554 10.88 -18.20 -33.99
N ASP A 555 11.30 -16.98 -34.37
CA ASP A 555 12.71 -16.65 -34.59
C ASP A 555 13.53 -16.80 -33.31
N ALA A 556 12.97 -16.35 -32.15
CA ALA A 556 13.63 -16.44 -30.85
C ALA A 556 13.66 -17.89 -30.30
N ALA A 557 12.55 -18.62 -30.42
CA ALA A 557 12.43 -20.00 -29.92
C ALA A 557 13.19 -21.00 -30.79
N ASN A 558 13.39 -20.69 -32.08
CA ASN A 558 14.07 -21.51 -33.09
C ASN A 558 13.60 -22.98 -33.06
N PRO A 559 12.28 -23.27 -33.25
CA PRO A 559 11.75 -24.61 -33.06
C PRO A 559 12.26 -25.57 -34.18
N ALA A 560 12.53 -26.82 -33.82
CA ALA A 560 12.88 -27.88 -34.76
C ALA A 560 11.69 -28.32 -35.61
N LEU A 561 10.47 -28.14 -35.11
CA LEU A 561 9.24 -28.57 -35.77
C LEU A 561 8.08 -27.65 -35.37
N ILE A 562 7.12 -27.44 -36.27
CA ILE A 562 5.84 -26.78 -35.97
C ILE A 562 4.76 -27.83 -36.13
N ILE A 563 3.95 -28.03 -35.09
CA ILE A 563 2.76 -28.90 -35.11
C ILE A 563 1.53 -28.01 -35.30
N ASP A 564 0.69 -28.39 -36.28
CA ASP A 564 -0.56 -27.68 -36.55
C ASP A 564 -1.78 -28.57 -36.48
N ASP A 565 -2.97 -28.00 -36.73
CA ASP A 565 -4.25 -28.73 -36.67
C ASP A 565 -4.30 -29.94 -37.64
N SER A 566 -3.57 -29.93 -38.78
CA SER A 566 -3.56 -31.02 -39.74
C SER A 566 -2.78 -32.23 -39.22
N ASP A 567 -1.70 -32.01 -38.47
CA ASP A 567 -0.93 -33.06 -37.82
C ASP A 567 -1.78 -33.76 -36.77
N VAL A 568 -2.46 -32.98 -35.93
CA VAL A 568 -3.35 -33.48 -34.87
C VAL A 568 -4.54 -34.25 -35.50
N ALA A 569 -5.18 -33.72 -36.53
CA ALA A 569 -6.29 -34.38 -37.20
C ALA A 569 -5.88 -35.74 -37.79
N THR A 570 -4.67 -35.85 -38.34
CA THR A 570 -4.11 -37.08 -38.84
C THR A 570 -3.95 -38.14 -37.74
N VAL A 571 -3.46 -37.75 -36.61
CA VAL A 571 -3.25 -38.60 -35.42
C VAL A 571 -4.59 -39.07 -34.83
N LEU A 572 -5.56 -38.16 -34.70
CA LEU A 572 -6.90 -38.47 -34.16
C LEU A 572 -7.64 -39.48 -35.04
N ALA A 573 -7.40 -39.48 -36.37
CA ALA A 573 -8.03 -40.40 -37.28
C ALA A 573 -7.48 -41.86 -37.19
N SER A 574 -6.26 -42.03 -36.68
CA SER A 574 -5.59 -43.34 -36.65
C SER A 574 -4.61 -43.48 -35.46
N PRO A 575 -5.12 -43.45 -34.23
CA PRO A 575 -4.25 -43.62 -33.05
C PRO A 575 -3.70 -45.03 -32.96
N VAL A 576 -2.44 -45.17 -32.51
CA VAL A 576 -1.80 -46.44 -32.22
C VAL A 576 -1.81 -46.77 -30.74
N ASP A 577 -1.58 -48.04 -30.39
CA ASP A 577 -1.44 -48.42 -28.98
C ASP A 577 -0.27 -47.64 -28.33
N ALA A 578 -0.54 -47.06 -27.16
CA ALA A 578 0.44 -46.25 -26.47
C ALA A 578 1.50 -47.12 -25.75
N PRO A 579 2.80 -47.01 -26.11
CA PRO A 579 3.85 -47.64 -25.31
C PRO A 579 3.96 -46.99 -23.94
N GLN A 580 4.70 -47.62 -23.03
CA GLN A 580 4.96 -47.06 -21.71
C GLN A 580 5.57 -45.63 -21.84
N ALA A 581 5.09 -44.69 -21.04
CA ALA A 581 5.61 -43.33 -21.04
C ALA A 581 7.08 -43.31 -20.61
N PRO A 582 7.96 -42.61 -21.34
CA PRO A 582 9.34 -42.42 -20.95
C PRO A 582 9.48 -41.70 -19.60
N ASP A 583 10.60 -41.94 -18.93
CA ASP A 583 10.98 -41.27 -17.70
C ASP A 583 11.97 -40.15 -18.01
N TRP A 584 11.50 -38.90 -18.03
CA TRP A 584 12.37 -37.76 -18.26
C TRP A 584 12.87 -37.16 -16.95
N SER A 585 14.10 -36.64 -16.96
CA SER A 585 14.66 -35.92 -15.82
C SER A 585 13.80 -34.70 -15.48
N GLN A 586 13.62 -34.44 -14.18
CA GLN A 586 12.93 -33.25 -13.68
C GLN A 586 13.64 -31.93 -14.10
N ALA A 587 14.94 -31.99 -14.44
CA ALA A 587 15.68 -30.87 -15.00
C ALA A 587 15.47 -30.69 -16.51
N HIS A 588 14.70 -31.53 -17.20
CA HIS A 588 14.36 -31.32 -18.62
C HIS A 588 13.48 -30.09 -18.77
N PRO A 589 13.67 -29.21 -19.78
CA PRO A 589 12.71 -28.15 -20.07
C PRO A 589 11.34 -28.77 -20.44
N ALA A 590 10.26 -28.17 -19.95
CA ALA A 590 8.89 -28.54 -20.27
C ALA A 590 8.30 -27.65 -21.36
N TYR A 591 8.43 -26.35 -21.20
CA TYR A 591 7.90 -25.37 -22.14
C TYR A 591 8.64 -24.05 -22.12
N LEU A 592 8.40 -23.27 -23.16
CA LEU A 592 8.82 -21.87 -23.26
C LEU A 592 7.57 -21.00 -23.31
N VAL A 593 7.55 -19.93 -22.53
CA VAL A 593 6.51 -18.90 -22.57
C VAL A 593 7.13 -17.56 -22.90
N PHE A 594 6.45 -16.77 -23.74
CA PHE A 594 6.92 -15.46 -24.16
C PHE A 594 6.05 -14.36 -23.57
N THR A 595 6.69 -13.48 -22.79
CA THR A 595 6.06 -12.31 -22.18
C THR A 595 6.49 -11.02 -22.90
N SER A 596 5.80 -9.92 -22.62
CA SER A 596 6.18 -8.58 -23.11
C SER A 596 7.57 -8.18 -22.65
N GLY A 597 8.29 -7.45 -23.48
CA GLY A 597 9.65 -6.98 -23.20
C GLY A 597 9.74 -5.45 -23.21
N THR A 598 10.51 -4.88 -22.28
CA THR A 598 10.74 -3.42 -22.18
C THR A 598 11.31 -2.78 -23.46
N THR A 599 11.93 -3.59 -24.33
CA THR A 599 12.52 -3.17 -25.62
C THR A 599 11.59 -3.40 -26.81
N GLY A 600 10.34 -3.83 -26.59
CA GLY A 600 9.41 -4.21 -27.68
C GLY A 600 9.65 -5.62 -28.27
N THR A 601 10.65 -6.35 -27.80
CA THR A 601 10.92 -7.73 -28.22
C THR A 601 10.41 -8.70 -27.15
N PRO A 602 9.59 -9.72 -27.50
CA PRO A 602 9.13 -10.71 -26.52
C PRO A 602 10.27 -11.43 -25.83
N LYS A 603 10.19 -11.59 -24.50
CA LYS A 603 11.16 -12.32 -23.67
C LYS A 603 10.73 -13.76 -23.50
N GLY A 604 11.55 -14.72 -23.90
CA GLY A 604 11.28 -16.17 -23.74
C GLY A 604 11.75 -16.64 -22.38
N ILE A 605 10.89 -17.29 -21.61
CA ILE A 605 11.19 -17.89 -20.30
C ILE A 605 11.20 -19.40 -20.48
N VAL A 606 12.22 -20.08 -19.95
CA VAL A 606 12.35 -21.54 -20.05
C VAL A 606 11.93 -22.17 -18.73
N ILE A 607 10.85 -22.95 -18.74
CA ILE A 607 10.32 -23.61 -17.56
C ILE A 607 10.73 -25.09 -17.52
N PRO A 608 11.32 -25.58 -16.41
CA PRO A 608 11.67 -26.97 -16.24
C PRO A 608 10.45 -27.85 -15.97
N ARG A 609 10.59 -29.15 -16.21
CA ARG A 609 9.57 -30.14 -15.90
C ARG A 609 9.22 -30.18 -14.41
N SER A 610 10.23 -30.01 -13.55
CA SER A 610 10.02 -29.87 -12.10
C SER A 610 9.07 -28.72 -11.75
N GLY A 611 9.14 -27.63 -12.48
CA GLY A 611 8.24 -26.47 -12.27
C GLY A 611 6.80 -26.78 -12.67
N LEU A 612 6.60 -27.36 -13.85
CA LEU A 612 5.29 -27.77 -14.31
C LEU A 612 4.65 -28.82 -13.38
N ASP A 613 5.38 -29.90 -13.07
CA ASP A 613 4.88 -30.98 -12.22
C ASP A 613 4.57 -30.49 -10.80
N ALA A 614 5.35 -29.54 -10.28
CA ALA A 614 5.14 -28.97 -8.96
C ALA A 614 3.90 -28.05 -8.91
N VAL A 615 3.67 -27.21 -9.93
CA VAL A 615 2.47 -26.35 -9.95
C VAL A 615 1.21 -27.19 -10.13
N LEU A 616 1.21 -28.17 -11.01
CA LEU A 616 0.04 -29.04 -11.22
C LEU A 616 -0.31 -29.82 -9.96
N GLY A 617 0.69 -30.44 -9.27
CA GLY A 617 0.47 -31.14 -8.02
C GLY A 617 -0.04 -30.24 -6.90
N SER A 618 0.57 -29.07 -6.73
CA SER A 618 0.16 -28.08 -5.70
C SER A 618 -1.25 -27.53 -5.96
N MET A 619 -1.60 -27.26 -7.21
CA MET A 619 -2.93 -26.77 -7.58
C MET A 619 -4.00 -27.84 -7.43
N GLN A 620 -3.70 -29.10 -7.72
CA GLN A 620 -4.60 -30.22 -7.46
C GLN A 620 -4.97 -30.30 -5.98
N ASP A 621 -3.98 -30.22 -5.11
CA ASP A 621 -4.18 -30.23 -3.66
C ASP A 621 -4.96 -28.98 -3.19
N THR A 622 -4.62 -27.81 -3.69
CA THR A 622 -5.23 -26.53 -3.31
C THR A 622 -6.70 -26.47 -3.72
N LEU A 623 -7.02 -26.83 -4.95
CA LEU A 623 -8.39 -26.82 -5.48
C LEU A 623 -9.16 -28.10 -5.13
N GLN A 624 -8.51 -29.10 -4.51
CA GLN A 624 -9.09 -30.40 -4.17
C GLN A 624 -9.79 -31.07 -5.36
N LEU A 625 -9.07 -31.07 -6.52
CA LEU A 625 -9.61 -31.66 -7.74
C LEU A 625 -9.68 -33.19 -7.67
N THR A 626 -10.78 -33.73 -8.16
CA THR A 626 -11.08 -35.17 -8.24
C THR A 626 -11.50 -35.58 -9.62
N ALA A 627 -11.64 -36.86 -9.86
CA ALA A 627 -12.11 -37.41 -11.14
C ALA A 627 -13.58 -37.05 -11.48
N ASP A 628 -14.35 -36.58 -10.51
CA ASP A 628 -15.75 -36.16 -10.70
C ASP A 628 -15.89 -34.73 -11.21
N ASP A 629 -14.76 -33.99 -11.31
CA ASP A 629 -14.73 -32.60 -11.71
C ASP A 629 -14.77 -32.42 -13.24
N THR A 630 -15.38 -31.32 -13.66
CA THR A 630 -15.31 -30.82 -15.04
C THR A 630 -14.66 -29.42 -15.01
N TYR A 631 -13.54 -29.29 -15.67
CA TYR A 631 -12.80 -28.03 -15.78
C TYR A 631 -13.08 -27.39 -17.16
N LEU A 632 -13.56 -26.14 -17.17
CA LEU A 632 -13.74 -25.39 -18.41
C LEU A 632 -12.43 -24.68 -18.80
N ALA A 633 -11.80 -25.11 -19.89
CA ALA A 633 -10.61 -24.48 -20.43
C ALA A 633 -10.99 -23.31 -21.34
N ALA A 634 -10.86 -22.09 -20.83
CA ALA A 634 -11.34 -20.87 -21.50
C ALA A 634 -10.21 -19.95 -22.01
N SER A 635 -8.98 -20.12 -21.56
CA SER A 635 -7.84 -19.30 -21.96
C SER A 635 -7.28 -19.65 -23.33
N THR A 636 -6.69 -18.69 -24.04
CA THR A 636 -6.01 -18.95 -25.31
C THR A 636 -4.66 -19.64 -25.08
N LEU A 637 -4.20 -20.43 -26.05
CA LEU A 637 -2.94 -21.18 -25.92
C LEU A 637 -1.70 -20.31 -25.75
N GLY A 638 -1.80 -19.02 -26.11
CA GLY A 638 -0.71 -18.06 -25.93
C GLY A 638 -0.46 -17.64 -24.48
N PHE A 639 -1.38 -17.92 -23.55
CA PHE A 639 -1.24 -17.68 -22.12
C PHE A 639 -0.81 -18.95 -21.39
N ASP A 640 0.14 -18.82 -20.47
CA ASP A 640 0.67 -19.96 -19.70
C ASP A 640 -0.39 -20.64 -18.82
N ILE A 641 -1.40 -19.90 -18.35
CA ILE A 641 -2.52 -20.46 -17.60
C ILE A 641 -3.29 -21.54 -18.39
N SER A 642 -3.34 -21.42 -19.72
CA SER A 642 -3.96 -22.45 -20.56
C SER A 642 -3.31 -23.84 -20.37
N ILE A 643 -2.04 -23.89 -19.99
CA ILE A 643 -1.33 -25.14 -19.68
C ILE A 643 -1.93 -25.80 -18.45
N VAL A 644 -2.23 -25.02 -17.41
CA VAL A 644 -2.91 -25.51 -16.20
C VAL A 644 -4.31 -25.99 -16.53
N GLU A 645 -5.11 -25.19 -17.25
CA GLU A 645 -6.48 -25.53 -17.62
C GLU A 645 -6.58 -26.86 -18.42
N ASN A 646 -5.58 -27.15 -19.22
CA ASN A 646 -5.55 -28.35 -20.05
C ASN A 646 -4.89 -29.58 -19.39
N LEU A 647 -3.95 -29.39 -18.47
CA LEU A 647 -3.18 -30.50 -17.89
C LEU A 647 -3.58 -30.84 -16.45
N LEU A 648 -3.97 -29.85 -15.66
CA LEU A 648 -4.34 -30.07 -14.26
C LEU A 648 -5.54 -31.01 -14.08
N PRO A 649 -6.67 -30.83 -14.79
CA PRO A 649 -7.77 -31.77 -14.69
C PRO A 649 -7.38 -33.20 -15.09
N LEU A 650 -6.53 -33.34 -16.11
CA LEU A 650 -6.06 -34.65 -16.58
C LEU A 650 -5.16 -35.36 -15.57
N LEU A 651 -4.41 -34.59 -14.75
CA LEU A 651 -3.66 -35.14 -13.62
C LEU A 651 -4.61 -35.78 -12.59
N ALA A 652 -5.73 -35.11 -12.28
CA ALA A 652 -6.73 -35.55 -11.32
C ALA A 652 -7.66 -36.70 -11.83
N GLY A 653 -7.63 -37.01 -13.11
CA GLY A 653 -8.59 -37.97 -13.71
C GLY A 653 -9.93 -37.31 -14.08
N ALA A 654 -10.01 -35.97 -14.05
CA ALA A 654 -11.19 -35.17 -14.35
C ALA A 654 -11.40 -34.94 -15.86
N THR A 655 -12.49 -34.29 -16.25
CA THR A 655 -12.81 -33.94 -17.64
C THR A 655 -12.40 -32.51 -17.94
N VAL A 656 -11.71 -32.27 -19.05
CA VAL A 656 -11.48 -30.96 -19.65
C VAL A 656 -12.58 -30.66 -20.66
N HIS A 657 -13.34 -29.59 -20.47
CA HIS A 657 -14.25 -29.09 -21.49
C HIS A 657 -13.62 -27.86 -22.14
N MET A 658 -13.36 -27.94 -23.44
CA MET A 658 -12.76 -26.83 -24.21
C MET A 658 -13.83 -25.81 -24.56
N ALA A 659 -13.69 -24.57 -24.12
CA ALA A 659 -14.57 -23.49 -24.51
C ALA A 659 -14.35 -23.12 -26.00
N PRO A 660 -15.34 -22.61 -26.72
CA PRO A 660 -15.17 -22.10 -28.07
C PRO A 660 -14.28 -20.87 -28.14
N ALA A 661 -13.75 -20.54 -29.31
CA ALA A 661 -12.75 -19.49 -29.47
C ALA A 661 -13.26 -18.06 -29.14
N ASP A 662 -14.55 -17.85 -29.27
CA ASP A 662 -15.26 -16.59 -29.01
C ASP A 662 -15.80 -16.48 -27.58
N PHE A 663 -15.49 -17.42 -26.68
CA PHE A 663 -16.00 -17.48 -25.31
C PHE A 663 -15.80 -16.17 -24.51
N SER A 664 -14.67 -15.51 -24.64
CA SER A 664 -14.38 -14.22 -23.98
C SER A 664 -14.85 -12.99 -24.74
N ILE A 665 -15.49 -13.18 -25.91
CA ILE A 665 -15.97 -12.11 -26.79
C ILE A 665 -17.50 -12.05 -26.78
N ASP A 666 -18.16 -13.23 -26.84
CA ASP A 666 -19.62 -13.35 -26.80
C ASP A 666 -20.06 -13.86 -25.42
N ILE A 667 -20.35 -12.91 -24.53
CA ILE A 667 -20.70 -13.20 -23.13
C ILE A 667 -22.05 -13.92 -23.02
N ASP A 668 -22.99 -13.65 -23.90
CA ASP A 668 -24.27 -14.39 -23.95
C ASP A 668 -24.06 -15.86 -24.27
N ALA A 669 -23.24 -16.13 -25.27
CA ALA A 669 -22.88 -17.53 -25.66
C ALA A 669 -22.05 -18.19 -24.53
N ALA A 670 -21.19 -17.45 -23.82
CA ALA A 670 -20.45 -17.95 -22.67
C ALA A 670 -21.39 -18.34 -21.53
N CYS A 671 -22.34 -17.51 -21.14
CA CYS A 671 -23.35 -17.82 -20.12
C CYS A 671 -24.20 -19.03 -20.51
N ALA A 672 -24.61 -19.11 -21.76
CA ALA A 672 -25.36 -20.29 -22.29
C ALA A 672 -24.50 -21.58 -22.22
N LEU A 673 -23.22 -21.52 -22.49
CA LEU A 673 -22.28 -22.64 -22.35
C LEU A 673 -22.16 -23.07 -20.88
N LEU A 674 -21.97 -22.13 -19.95
CA LEU A 674 -21.87 -22.42 -18.52
C LEU A 674 -23.12 -23.12 -17.98
N HIS A 675 -24.29 -22.69 -18.38
CA HIS A 675 -25.56 -23.40 -18.06
C HIS A 675 -25.64 -24.81 -18.63
N ARG A 676 -25.13 -25.03 -19.83
CA ARG A 676 -25.16 -26.32 -20.52
C ARG A 676 -24.15 -27.31 -19.95
N VAL A 677 -22.90 -26.85 -19.75
CA VAL A 677 -21.78 -27.71 -19.32
C VAL A 677 -21.79 -27.89 -17.80
N ARG A 678 -22.13 -26.84 -17.05
CA ARG A 678 -22.06 -26.78 -15.58
C ARG A 678 -20.69 -27.21 -15.07
N PRO A 679 -19.62 -26.51 -15.47
CA PRO A 679 -18.28 -26.86 -14.99
C PRO A 679 -18.20 -26.71 -13.48
N THR A 680 -17.38 -27.54 -12.83
CA THR A 680 -17.12 -27.42 -11.39
C THR A 680 -16.00 -26.45 -11.09
N VAL A 681 -15.11 -26.20 -12.05
CA VAL A 681 -13.98 -25.28 -11.97
C VAL A 681 -13.81 -24.53 -13.27
N MET A 682 -13.52 -23.25 -13.14
CA MET A 682 -13.12 -22.40 -14.26
C MET A 682 -12.15 -21.35 -13.78
N GLU A 683 -11.14 -21.04 -14.58
CA GLU A 683 -10.24 -19.92 -14.36
C GLU A 683 -10.48 -18.82 -15.39
N ALA A 684 -10.48 -17.58 -14.92
CA ALA A 684 -10.60 -16.40 -15.77
C ALA A 684 -10.00 -15.17 -15.10
N THR A 685 -9.77 -14.12 -15.88
CA THR A 685 -9.40 -12.82 -15.32
C THR A 685 -10.57 -12.22 -14.54
N PRO A 686 -10.30 -11.38 -13.53
CA PRO A 686 -11.34 -10.60 -12.85
C PRO A 686 -12.26 -9.85 -13.82
N SER A 687 -11.71 -9.27 -14.89
CA SER A 687 -12.49 -8.57 -15.92
C SER A 687 -13.52 -9.49 -16.59
N LEU A 688 -13.14 -10.71 -17.02
CA LEU A 688 -14.07 -11.66 -17.65
C LEU A 688 -15.11 -12.18 -16.64
N TRP A 689 -14.71 -12.41 -15.39
CA TRP A 689 -15.66 -12.78 -14.32
C TRP A 689 -16.71 -11.69 -14.07
N ALA A 690 -16.31 -10.42 -14.13
CA ALA A 690 -17.21 -9.28 -13.95
C ALA A 690 -18.27 -9.25 -15.07
N GLU A 691 -17.87 -9.41 -16.31
CA GLU A 691 -18.77 -9.45 -17.47
C GLU A 691 -19.77 -10.61 -17.37
N ILE A 692 -19.29 -11.84 -17.07
CA ILE A 692 -20.15 -13.03 -16.94
C ILE A 692 -21.17 -12.85 -15.80
N VAL A 693 -20.73 -12.44 -14.61
CA VAL A 693 -21.63 -12.33 -13.45
C VAL A 693 -22.59 -11.15 -13.57
N HIS A 694 -22.20 -10.10 -14.29
CA HIS A 694 -23.07 -8.98 -14.61
C HIS A 694 -24.18 -9.43 -15.59
N GLN A 695 -23.82 -10.18 -16.64
CA GLN A 695 -24.77 -10.67 -17.64
C GLN A 695 -25.72 -11.72 -17.07
N ASP A 696 -25.19 -12.71 -16.35
CA ASP A 696 -26.02 -13.77 -15.74
C ASP A 696 -25.42 -14.31 -14.44
N PRO A 697 -25.85 -13.82 -13.26
CA PRO A 697 -25.37 -14.31 -11.97
C PRO A 697 -25.62 -15.81 -11.74
N GLN A 698 -26.59 -16.43 -12.42
CA GLN A 698 -26.88 -17.85 -12.22
C GLN A 698 -25.90 -18.76 -12.98
N ALA A 699 -25.21 -18.23 -13.99
CA ALA A 699 -24.23 -18.96 -14.77
C ALA A 699 -23.02 -19.43 -13.95
N VAL A 700 -22.66 -18.67 -12.87
CA VAL A 700 -21.48 -18.97 -12.04
C VAL A 700 -21.78 -19.81 -10.80
N ARG A 701 -23.06 -20.18 -10.59
CA ARG A 701 -23.49 -20.87 -9.39
C ARG A 701 -22.85 -22.26 -9.21
N GLY A 702 -22.17 -22.47 -8.09
CA GLY A 702 -21.53 -23.74 -7.74
C GLY A 702 -20.19 -23.98 -8.42
N ILE A 703 -19.67 -22.99 -9.15
CA ILE A 703 -18.34 -23.04 -9.78
C ILE A 703 -17.29 -22.63 -8.75
N ARG A 704 -16.19 -23.37 -8.67
CA ARG A 704 -14.94 -22.87 -8.10
C ARG A 704 -14.35 -21.86 -9.09
N ALA A 705 -14.62 -20.58 -8.82
CA ALA A 705 -14.23 -19.46 -9.66
C ALA A 705 -12.80 -19.04 -9.30
N CYS A 706 -11.83 -19.48 -10.09
CA CYS A 706 -10.45 -19.10 -9.98
C CYS A 706 -10.23 -17.78 -10.70
N ALA A 707 -9.72 -16.76 -10.02
CA ALA A 707 -9.43 -15.45 -10.56
C ALA A 707 -7.92 -15.16 -10.47
N GLY A 708 -7.30 -14.83 -11.61
CA GLY A 708 -5.87 -14.58 -11.68
C GLY A 708 -5.49 -13.61 -12.81
N GLY A 709 -4.22 -13.18 -12.81
CA GLY A 709 -3.68 -12.27 -13.83
C GLY A 709 -3.92 -10.78 -13.60
N GLU A 710 -4.89 -10.41 -12.75
CA GLU A 710 -5.21 -9.03 -12.37
C GLU A 710 -5.52 -8.96 -10.87
N ALA A 711 -5.48 -7.75 -10.31
CA ALA A 711 -5.95 -7.53 -8.95
C ALA A 711 -7.46 -7.80 -8.85
N LEU A 712 -7.87 -8.65 -7.92
CA LEU A 712 -9.26 -9.06 -7.76
C LEU A 712 -10.01 -8.03 -6.89
N PRO A 713 -10.99 -7.27 -7.45
CA PRO A 713 -11.74 -6.25 -6.70
C PRO A 713 -12.67 -6.88 -5.67
N HIS A 714 -12.78 -6.29 -4.48
CA HIS A 714 -13.68 -6.78 -3.42
C HIS A 714 -15.16 -6.78 -3.84
N ILE A 715 -15.58 -5.82 -4.66
CA ILE A 715 -16.95 -5.73 -5.19
C ILE A 715 -17.27 -6.95 -6.04
N LEU A 716 -16.35 -7.35 -6.92
CA LEU A 716 -16.50 -8.55 -7.74
C LEU A 716 -16.56 -9.82 -6.89
N VAL A 717 -15.71 -9.93 -5.87
CA VAL A 717 -15.78 -11.04 -4.89
C VAL A 717 -17.15 -11.14 -4.26
N THR A 718 -17.66 -10.02 -3.75
CA THR A 718 -18.98 -9.97 -3.11
C THR A 718 -20.08 -10.41 -4.08
N THR A 719 -20.01 -9.97 -5.35
CA THR A 719 -20.98 -10.31 -6.40
C THR A 719 -20.93 -11.80 -6.77
N LEU A 720 -19.74 -12.35 -7.01
CA LEU A 720 -19.56 -13.78 -7.34
C LEU A 720 -20.04 -14.69 -6.20
N ARG A 721 -19.69 -14.37 -4.95
CA ARG A 721 -20.13 -15.14 -3.78
C ARG A 721 -21.65 -15.05 -3.58
N ALA A 722 -22.25 -13.87 -3.77
CA ALA A 722 -23.70 -13.70 -3.71
C ALA A 722 -24.43 -14.51 -4.81
N ALA A 723 -23.80 -14.66 -5.99
CA ALA A 723 -24.26 -15.51 -7.09
C ALA A 723 -24.10 -17.02 -6.78
N GLY A 724 -23.33 -17.38 -5.76
CA GLY A 724 -23.12 -18.76 -5.30
C GLY A 724 -21.89 -19.44 -5.89
N ALA A 725 -20.92 -18.67 -6.37
CA ALA A 725 -19.59 -19.17 -6.73
C ALA A 725 -18.71 -19.34 -5.49
N ASP A 726 -17.76 -20.28 -5.56
CA ASP A 726 -16.69 -20.48 -4.59
C ASP A 726 -15.39 -19.86 -5.12
N VAL A 727 -14.94 -18.74 -4.53
CA VAL A 727 -13.96 -17.84 -5.14
C VAL A 727 -12.55 -18.12 -4.64
N PHE A 728 -11.61 -18.29 -5.58
CA PHE A 728 -10.18 -18.41 -5.33
C PHE A 728 -9.42 -17.26 -6.01
N ASN A 729 -8.60 -16.54 -5.26
CA ASN A 729 -7.65 -15.58 -5.80
C ASN A 729 -6.31 -16.27 -6.06
N LEU A 730 -5.85 -16.26 -7.31
CA LEU A 730 -4.61 -16.90 -7.74
C LEU A 730 -3.62 -15.83 -8.22
N TYR A 731 -2.36 -15.98 -7.81
CA TYR A 731 -1.29 -15.08 -8.25
C TYR A 731 -0.03 -15.88 -8.59
N GLY A 732 0.64 -15.49 -9.66
CA GLY A 732 1.95 -15.99 -10.01
C GLY A 732 2.50 -15.36 -11.28
N PRO A 733 3.83 -15.11 -11.34
CA PRO A 733 4.51 -14.71 -12.58
C PRO A 733 4.88 -15.94 -13.42
N SER A 734 4.95 -15.76 -14.73
CA SER A 734 5.37 -16.83 -15.68
C SER A 734 6.75 -17.39 -15.35
N GLU A 735 7.65 -16.58 -14.77
CA GLU A 735 9.00 -16.96 -14.35
C GLU A 735 9.02 -17.97 -13.17
N ALA A 736 7.90 -18.10 -12.48
CA ALA A 736 7.71 -19.07 -11.39
C ALA A 736 6.57 -20.07 -11.69
N ALA A 737 6.47 -20.51 -12.93
CA ALA A 737 5.55 -21.54 -13.41
C ALA A 737 4.08 -21.27 -13.05
N ILE A 738 3.54 -20.13 -13.54
CA ILE A 738 2.12 -19.81 -13.65
C ILE A 738 1.49 -19.35 -12.32
N VAL A 739 1.37 -20.23 -11.33
CA VAL A 739 0.72 -19.93 -10.04
C VAL A 739 1.68 -20.14 -8.89
N ALA A 740 1.85 -19.13 -8.04
CA ALA A 740 2.73 -19.14 -6.88
C ALA A 740 2.00 -19.04 -5.54
N THR A 741 0.87 -18.34 -5.49
CA THR A 741 0.05 -18.19 -4.28
C THR A 741 -1.43 -18.42 -4.56
N SER A 742 -2.18 -18.77 -3.54
CA SER A 742 -3.62 -18.96 -3.61
C SER A 742 -4.29 -18.50 -2.32
N HIS A 743 -5.49 -17.90 -2.45
CA HIS A 743 -6.36 -17.58 -1.33
C HIS A 743 -7.80 -18.02 -1.61
N HIS A 744 -8.35 -18.86 -0.76
CA HIS A 744 -9.78 -19.19 -0.78
C HIS A 744 -10.57 -18.09 -0.08
N VAL A 745 -11.36 -17.33 -0.85
CA VAL A 745 -11.98 -16.09 -0.35
C VAL A 745 -13.25 -16.42 0.44
N THR A 746 -13.16 -16.33 1.76
CA THR A 746 -14.28 -16.59 2.68
C THR A 746 -14.83 -15.32 3.33
N GLY A 747 -14.06 -14.23 3.38
CA GLY A 747 -14.41 -12.94 3.99
C GLY A 747 -14.93 -11.91 2.99
N ASP A 748 -15.37 -10.77 3.53
CA ASP A 748 -15.69 -9.56 2.77
C ASP A 748 -14.50 -8.60 2.89
N GLY A 749 -14.10 -7.97 1.81
CA GLY A 749 -12.95 -7.06 1.75
C GLY A 749 -12.05 -7.35 0.54
N THR A 750 -10.97 -6.57 0.40
CA THR A 750 -9.98 -6.82 -0.65
C THR A 750 -9.28 -8.15 -0.39
N PRO A 751 -9.39 -9.14 -1.29
CA PRO A 751 -8.77 -10.45 -1.05
C PRO A 751 -7.24 -10.33 -1.09
N PRO A 752 -6.52 -11.00 -0.16
CA PRO A 752 -5.07 -11.10 -0.21
C PRO A 752 -4.62 -11.97 -1.39
N LEU A 753 -3.31 -11.94 -1.71
CA LEU A 753 -2.71 -12.98 -2.55
C LEU A 753 -2.73 -14.36 -1.87
N GLY A 754 -2.95 -14.39 -0.57
CA GLY A 754 -3.01 -15.58 0.25
C GLY A 754 -1.64 -16.13 0.65
N THR A 755 -1.54 -17.43 0.75
CA THR A 755 -0.29 -18.13 1.08
C THR A 755 0.36 -18.71 -0.17
N THR A 756 1.67 -18.91 -0.13
CA THR A 756 2.37 -19.63 -1.20
C THR A 756 1.85 -21.06 -1.34
N LEU A 757 1.82 -21.55 -2.58
CA LEU A 757 1.52 -22.96 -2.84
C LEU A 757 2.54 -23.86 -2.10
N PRO A 758 2.18 -25.11 -1.77
CA PRO A 758 3.03 -26.01 -0.96
C PRO A 758 4.46 -26.19 -1.47
N SER A 759 4.67 -26.12 -2.79
CA SER A 759 5.99 -26.28 -3.43
C SER A 759 6.69 -24.94 -3.72
N VAL A 760 6.15 -23.80 -3.26
CA VAL A 760 6.69 -22.45 -3.45
C VAL A 760 7.16 -21.85 -2.15
N GLY A 761 8.41 -21.41 -2.08
CA GLY A 761 8.92 -20.56 -1.03
C GLY A 761 8.67 -19.08 -1.37
N GLY A 762 8.19 -18.32 -0.40
CA GLY A 762 7.94 -16.88 -0.56
C GLY A 762 8.57 -16.07 0.56
N ASP A 763 9.57 -15.24 0.21
CA ASP A 763 10.23 -14.31 1.12
C ASP A 763 9.82 -12.88 0.78
N ILE A 764 9.60 -12.07 1.82
CA ILE A 764 9.41 -10.63 1.68
C ILE A 764 10.71 -9.95 2.09
N LEU A 765 11.37 -9.31 1.14
CA LEU A 765 12.70 -8.75 1.38
C LEU A 765 12.72 -7.24 1.18
N GLY A 766 13.47 -6.54 2.02
CA GLY A 766 13.79 -5.14 1.86
C GLY A 766 14.91 -4.91 0.83
N ALA A 767 15.30 -3.65 0.62
CA ALA A 767 16.27 -3.23 -0.40
C ALA A 767 17.65 -3.91 -0.28
N ALA A 768 18.04 -4.34 0.92
CA ALA A 768 19.31 -5.07 1.18
C ALA A 768 19.15 -6.60 1.14
N LEU A 769 18.08 -7.13 0.56
CA LEU A 769 17.72 -8.56 0.56
C LEU A 769 17.55 -9.15 1.97
N THR A 770 17.20 -8.33 2.94
CA THR A 770 16.95 -8.75 4.32
C THR A 770 15.48 -8.98 4.55
N ALA A 771 15.12 -9.95 5.40
CA ALA A 771 13.73 -10.24 5.71
C ALA A 771 13.05 -9.03 6.36
N THR A 772 11.86 -8.68 5.86
CA THR A 772 11.01 -7.68 6.50
C THR A 772 10.17 -8.33 7.61
N PRO A 773 9.84 -7.60 8.69
CA PRO A 773 8.93 -8.11 9.69
C PRO A 773 7.49 -8.20 9.14
N ASP A 774 6.65 -9.03 9.76
CA ASP A 774 5.22 -9.11 9.42
C ASP A 774 4.54 -7.74 9.55
N GLY A 775 3.63 -7.43 8.64
CA GLY A 775 2.98 -6.13 8.52
C GLY A 775 3.86 -5.03 7.91
N ALA A 776 5.09 -5.33 7.52
CA ALA A 776 5.97 -4.38 6.85
C ALA A 776 5.99 -4.58 5.34
N LEU A 777 6.22 -3.48 4.61
CA LEU A 777 6.36 -3.48 3.16
C LEU A 777 7.71 -4.09 2.74
N GLY A 778 7.68 -4.96 1.73
CA GLY A 778 8.86 -5.46 1.06
C GLY A 778 8.54 -5.98 -0.33
N GLU A 779 9.56 -6.35 -1.08
CA GLU A 779 9.42 -6.96 -2.40
C GLU A 779 9.31 -8.48 -2.25
N LEU A 780 8.38 -9.11 -2.98
CA LEU A 780 8.20 -10.55 -2.97
C LEU A 780 9.30 -11.24 -3.79
N TYR A 781 9.93 -12.22 -3.18
CA TYR A 781 10.88 -13.13 -3.82
C TYR A 781 10.36 -14.56 -3.73
N LEU A 782 10.34 -15.26 -4.86
CA LEU A 782 9.87 -16.64 -4.95
C LEU A 782 11.04 -17.62 -5.08
N SER A 783 10.89 -18.81 -4.53
CA SER A 783 11.90 -19.88 -4.55
C SER A 783 11.25 -21.26 -4.67
N GLY A 784 12.05 -22.27 -4.96
CA GLY A 784 11.57 -23.66 -5.07
C GLY A 784 11.65 -24.22 -6.49
N PRO A 785 11.08 -25.43 -6.72
CA PRO A 785 11.11 -26.11 -8.01
C PRO A 785 10.34 -25.39 -9.12
N HIS A 786 9.47 -24.45 -8.79
CA HIS A 786 8.69 -23.63 -9.72
C HIS A 786 9.52 -22.70 -10.58
N LEU A 787 10.74 -22.34 -10.14
CA LEU A 787 11.51 -21.32 -10.83
C LEU A 787 11.94 -21.78 -12.22
N GLY A 788 11.68 -20.92 -13.21
CA GLY A 788 12.23 -21.03 -14.55
C GLY A 788 13.75 -21.04 -14.53
N TYR A 789 14.36 -21.51 -15.63
CA TYR A 789 15.83 -21.47 -15.81
C TYR A 789 16.34 -20.06 -16.02
N GLY A 790 15.51 -19.18 -16.53
CA GLY A 790 15.81 -17.79 -16.85
C GLY A 790 15.28 -17.42 -18.22
N TYR A 791 15.76 -16.29 -18.73
CA TYR A 791 15.36 -15.76 -20.03
C TYR A 791 16.23 -16.31 -21.14
N LEU A 792 15.58 -16.80 -22.18
CA LEU A 792 16.20 -17.41 -23.35
C LEU A 792 17.13 -16.41 -24.06
N GLY A 793 18.42 -16.72 -24.13
CA GLY A 793 19.41 -15.87 -24.80
C GLY A 793 19.76 -14.57 -24.07
N ASP A 794 19.19 -14.29 -22.86
CA ASP A 794 19.50 -13.10 -22.07
C ASP A 794 20.02 -13.44 -20.67
N PRO A 795 21.32 -13.77 -20.55
CA PRO A 795 21.93 -14.07 -19.27
C PRO A 795 22.05 -12.83 -18.34
N ALA A 796 22.06 -11.62 -18.89
CA ALA A 796 22.15 -10.40 -18.10
C ALA A 796 20.83 -10.15 -17.36
N LEU A 797 19.69 -10.19 -18.05
CA LEU A 797 18.38 -10.09 -17.45
C LEU A 797 18.13 -11.24 -16.47
N THR A 798 18.55 -12.47 -16.83
CA THR A 798 18.45 -13.63 -15.94
C THR A 798 19.16 -13.37 -14.62
N ALA A 799 20.39 -12.84 -14.65
CA ALA A 799 21.17 -12.56 -13.44
C ALA A 799 20.59 -11.42 -12.58
N LEU A 800 19.89 -10.47 -13.19
CA LEU A 800 19.22 -9.36 -12.49
C LEU A 800 17.95 -9.78 -11.75
N THR A 801 17.24 -10.80 -12.27
CA THR A 801 15.92 -11.20 -11.76
C THR A 801 15.96 -12.52 -11.00
N PHE A 802 16.80 -13.48 -11.40
CA PHE A 802 17.04 -14.74 -10.68
C PHE A 802 18.27 -14.61 -9.80
N VAL A 803 18.12 -13.96 -8.66
CA VAL A 803 19.22 -13.61 -7.76
C VAL A 803 19.69 -14.80 -6.93
N ALA A 804 20.97 -14.78 -6.56
CA ALA A 804 21.56 -15.82 -5.71
C ALA A 804 20.94 -15.79 -4.30
N ALA A 805 20.78 -16.99 -3.72
CA ALA A 805 20.34 -17.19 -2.35
C ALA A 805 21.37 -18.05 -1.58
N PRO A 806 21.32 -18.07 -0.24
CA PRO A 806 22.17 -18.94 0.57
C PRO A 806 22.08 -20.41 0.12
N GLY A 807 23.15 -21.16 0.34
CA GLY A 807 23.23 -22.57 -0.07
C GLY A 807 23.38 -22.83 -1.57
N GLY A 808 23.69 -21.80 -2.38
CA GLY A 808 23.86 -21.89 -3.85
C GLY A 808 22.55 -22.04 -4.60
N GLN A 809 21.44 -21.71 -3.97
CA GLN A 809 20.09 -21.69 -4.55
C GLN A 809 19.78 -20.34 -5.21
N ARG A 810 18.57 -20.20 -5.78
CA ARG A 810 18.12 -18.98 -6.44
C ARG A 810 16.76 -18.54 -5.92
N ARG A 811 16.53 -17.23 -5.95
CA ARG A 811 15.23 -16.60 -5.81
C ARG A 811 14.88 -15.84 -7.07
N TYR A 812 13.62 -15.82 -7.43
CA TYR A 812 13.09 -14.95 -8.46
C TYR A 812 12.56 -13.66 -7.82
N ARG A 813 13.04 -12.53 -8.28
CA ARG A 813 12.63 -11.20 -7.91
C ARG A 813 11.40 -10.81 -8.69
N THR A 814 10.22 -10.70 -8.05
CA THR A 814 8.95 -10.48 -8.76
C THR A 814 8.74 -9.05 -9.21
N GLY A 815 9.31 -8.08 -8.51
CA GLY A 815 8.97 -6.65 -8.65
C GLY A 815 7.67 -6.26 -7.95
N ASP A 816 6.97 -7.21 -7.31
CA ASP A 816 5.73 -6.95 -6.60
C ASP A 816 5.99 -6.58 -5.14
N LEU A 817 5.39 -5.48 -4.69
CA LEU A 817 5.42 -5.02 -3.32
C LEU A 817 4.30 -5.67 -2.53
N VAL A 818 4.66 -6.30 -1.44
CA VAL A 818 3.75 -7.03 -0.58
C VAL A 818 4.04 -6.78 0.90
N ALA A 819 3.08 -7.10 1.75
CA ALA A 819 3.28 -7.27 3.18
C ALA A 819 2.65 -8.59 3.63
N ARG A 820 3.18 -9.20 4.70
CA ARG A 820 2.55 -10.37 5.32
C ARG A 820 1.59 -9.90 6.40
N ASP A 821 0.32 -10.26 6.29
CA ASP A 821 -0.66 -9.93 7.31
C ASP A 821 -0.26 -10.56 8.66
N VAL A 822 -0.36 -9.78 9.74
CA VAL A 822 0.11 -10.18 11.07
C VAL A 822 -0.76 -11.27 11.67
N ASP A 823 -2.05 -11.28 11.39
CA ASP A 823 -3.03 -12.17 11.99
C ASP A 823 -3.23 -13.45 11.15
N THR A 824 -3.44 -13.31 9.84
CA THR A 824 -3.74 -14.44 8.94
C THR A 824 -2.51 -15.05 8.30
N ARG A 825 -1.38 -14.34 8.27
CA ARG A 825 -0.14 -14.70 7.57
C ARG A 825 -0.24 -14.66 6.04
N ASP A 826 -1.34 -14.19 5.50
CA ASP A 826 -1.54 -14.02 4.07
C ASP A 826 -0.65 -12.91 3.49
N LEU A 827 -0.26 -13.05 2.24
CA LEU A 827 0.43 -12.02 1.49
C LEU A 827 -0.58 -11.00 0.96
N MET A 828 -0.41 -9.74 1.35
CA MET A 828 -1.20 -8.61 0.88
C MET A 828 -0.49 -7.93 -0.29
N TYR A 829 -1.14 -7.76 -1.42
CA TYR A 829 -0.58 -7.02 -2.56
C TYR A 829 -0.70 -5.51 -2.36
N LEU A 830 0.39 -4.78 -2.54
CA LEU A 830 0.47 -3.34 -2.29
C LEU A 830 0.91 -2.53 -3.52
N GLY A 831 1.14 -3.21 -4.64
CA GLY A 831 1.56 -2.56 -5.88
C GLY A 831 2.84 -3.13 -6.47
N ARG A 832 3.48 -2.37 -7.37
CA ARG A 832 4.75 -2.75 -7.99
C ARG A 832 5.87 -1.77 -7.65
N ALA A 833 7.08 -2.32 -7.57
CA ALA A 833 8.31 -1.52 -7.42
C ALA A 833 8.77 -0.89 -8.75
N ASP A 834 8.23 -1.36 -9.87
CA ASP A 834 8.56 -0.93 -11.24
C ASP A 834 7.33 -0.35 -11.98
N GLU A 835 7.52 0.04 -13.23
CA GLU A 835 6.46 0.63 -14.08
C GLU A 835 5.65 -0.41 -14.87
N GLN A 836 5.72 -1.68 -14.52
CA GLN A 836 5.02 -2.75 -15.21
C GLN A 836 3.52 -2.72 -14.90
N LEU A 837 2.69 -3.06 -15.88
CA LEU A 837 1.23 -3.01 -15.80
C LEU A 837 0.65 -4.41 -16.01
N SER A 838 -0.46 -4.69 -15.34
CA SER A 838 -1.29 -5.87 -15.61
C SER A 838 -2.68 -5.38 -16.02
N LEU A 839 -3.05 -5.64 -17.28
CA LEU A 839 -4.34 -5.22 -17.85
C LEU A 839 -4.91 -6.35 -18.69
N HIS A 840 -6.19 -6.66 -18.50
CA HIS A 840 -6.90 -7.77 -19.17
C HIS A 840 -6.13 -9.11 -19.11
N GLY A 841 -5.47 -9.37 -17.96
CA GLY A 841 -4.64 -10.55 -17.73
C GLY A 841 -3.29 -10.55 -18.44
N LEU A 842 -2.98 -9.53 -19.22
CA LEU A 842 -1.68 -9.37 -19.88
C LEU A 842 -0.71 -8.59 -18.98
N ARG A 843 0.47 -9.15 -18.81
CA ARG A 843 1.61 -8.43 -18.25
C ARG A 843 2.19 -7.54 -19.35
N ILE A 844 1.98 -6.22 -19.24
CA ILE A 844 2.33 -5.23 -20.25
C ILE A 844 3.49 -4.39 -19.74
N GLU A 845 4.56 -4.36 -20.53
CA GLU A 845 5.66 -3.42 -20.32
C GLU A 845 5.31 -2.10 -21.01
N ARG A 846 5.25 -1.02 -20.24
CA ARG A 846 5.02 0.34 -20.79
C ARG A 846 5.96 0.65 -21.95
N GLY A 847 7.24 0.24 -21.86
CA GLY A 847 8.24 0.42 -22.89
C GLY A 847 7.92 -0.30 -24.21
N GLU A 848 7.19 -1.42 -24.19
CA GLU A 848 6.72 -2.11 -25.41
C GLU A 848 5.72 -1.26 -26.17
N ILE A 849 4.78 -0.65 -25.47
CA ILE A 849 3.80 0.25 -26.08
C ILE A 849 4.48 1.52 -26.59
N GLU A 850 5.36 2.13 -25.79
CA GLU A 850 6.13 3.31 -26.17
C GLU A 850 7.01 3.04 -27.42
N ALA A 851 7.63 1.84 -27.48
CA ALA A 851 8.43 1.43 -28.64
C ALA A 851 7.55 1.24 -29.90
N ALA A 852 6.38 0.62 -29.77
CA ALA A 852 5.44 0.45 -30.90
C ALA A 852 4.92 1.82 -31.41
N LEU A 853 4.59 2.73 -30.51
CA LEU A 853 4.21 4.10 -30.85
C LEU A 853 5.35 4.87 -31.52
N ALA A 854 6.57 4.76 -31.00
CA ALA A 854 7.75 5.45 -31.54
C ALA A 854 8.18 4.92 -32.92
N ALA A 855 7.87 3.64 -33.21
CA ALA A 855 8.15 3.03 -34.51
C ALA A 855 7.11 3.42 -35.58
N ALA A 856 5.99 4.03 -35.19
CA ALA A 856 4.92 4.41 -36.11
C ALA A 856 5.33 5.60 -37.02
N PRO A 857 4.78 5.69 -38.23
CA PRO A 857 5.16 6.74 -39.18
C PRO A 857 4.94 8.17 -38.63
N GLY A 858 5.96 9.01 -38.78
CA GLY A 858 5.90 10.45 -38.37
C GLY A 858 6.08 10.71 -36.88
N VAL A 859 6.17 9.70 -36.02
CA VAL A 859 6.39 9.87 -34.58
C VAL A 859 7.86 10.14 -34.29
N THR A 860 8.16 11.21 -33.55
CA THR A 860 9.51 11.57 -33.10
C THR A 860 9.79 11.20 -31.65
N ALA A 861 8.73 11.15 -30.82
CA ALA A 861 8.79 10.71 -29.43
C ALA A 861 7.44 10.16 -28.99
N ALA A 862 7.45 9.19 -28.09
CA ALA A 862 6.27 8.54 -27.54
C ALA A 862 6.36 8.42 -26.02
N ALA A 863 5.21 8.48 -25.37
CA ALA A 863 5.06 8.21 -23.93
C ALA A 863 3.70 7.54 -23.68
N VAL A 864 3.59 6.79 -22.59
CA VAL A 864 2.35 6.13 -22.20
C VAL A 864 1.99 6.51 -20.76
N ARG A 865 0.72 6.79 -20.54
CA ARG A 865 0.11 6.96 -19.23
C ARG A 865 -1.05 5.98 -19.09
N VAL A 866 -1.19 5.36 -17.91
CA VAL A 866 -2.39 4.61 -17.55
C VAL A 866 -3.24 5.47 -16.65
N ASP A 867 -4.49 5.64 -17.01
CA ASP A 867 -5.48 6.28 -16.18
C ASP A 867 -6.22 5.21 -15.36
N THR A 868 -6.08 5.33 -14.03
CA THR A 868 -6.72 4.45 -13.05
C THR A 868 -7.85 5.14 -12.28
N THR A 869 -8.29 6.31 -12.74
CA THR A 869 -9.38 7.08 -12.08
C THR A 869 -10.76 6.54 -12.43
N ALA A 870 -10.89 5.83 -13.56
CA ALA A 870 -12.09 5.11 -13.95
C ALA A 870 -12.13 3.70 -13.35
N GLU A 871 -13.30 3.07 -13.32
CA GLU A 871 -13.45 1.68 -12.83
C GLU A 871 -12.61 0.68 -13.63
N THR A 872 -12.39 0.94 -14.92
CA THR A 872 -11.50 0.14 -15.78
C THR A 872 -10.28 0.98 -16.15
N PRO A 873 -9.05 0.54 -15.81
CA PRO A 873 -7.83 1.24 -16.20
C PRO A 873 -7.71 1.36 -17.73
N THR A 874 -7.35 2.55 -18.23
CA THR A 874 -7.21 2.82 -19.65
C THR A 874 -5.78 3.21 -20.02
N ILE A 875 -5.29 2.68 -21.14
CA ILE A 875 -3.96 3.00 -21.68
C ILE A 875 -4.10 4.19 -22.61
N ILE A 876 -3.37 5.26 -22.32
CA ILE A 876 -3.33 6.47 -23.17
C ILE A 876 -1.92 6.60 -23.75
N GLY A 877 -1.81 6.55 -25.08
CA GLY A 877 -0.57 6.81 -25.81
C GLY A 877 -0.45 8.30 -26.13
N TYR A 878 0.73 8.86 -25.92
CA TYR A 878 1.06 10.26 -26.29
C TYR A 878 2.18 10.24 -27.29
N VAL A 879 2.04 11.03 -28.36
CA VAL A 879 3.02 11.09 -29.44
C VAL A 879 3.36 12.54 -29.80
N VAL A 880 4.63 12.78 -30.11
CA VAL A 880 5.10 14.01 -30.75
C VAL A 880 5.35 13.71 -32.22
N LEU A 881 4.78 14.48 -33.12
CA LEU A 881 4.89 14.27 -34.56
C LEU A 881 5.92 15.21 -35.19
N ALA A 882 6.61 14.75 -36.25
CA ALA A 882 7.50 15.60 -37.04
C ALA A 882 6.73 16.68 -37.81
N ASP A 883 5.58 16.32 -38.38
CA ASP A 883 4.64 17.22 -39.06
C ASP A 883 3.21 16.76 -38.74
N ALA A 884 2.39 17.62 -38.13
CA ALA A 884 1.01 17.31 -37.80
C ALA A 884 0.12 17.36 -39.08
N GLN A 885 -0.34 16.17 -39.53
CA GLN A 885 -1.36 16.06 -40.59
C GLN A 885 -2.57 15.30 -40.01
N ASP A 886 -3.78 15.62 -40.51
CA ASP A 886 -5.03 15.06 -39.95
C ASP A 886 -5.13 13.50 -40.01
N ASP A 887 -4.45 12.82 -40.92
CA ASP A 887 -4.48 11.36 -41.07
C ASP A 887 -3.40 10.63 -40.22
N SER A 888 -2.61 11.32 -39.43
CA SER A 888 -1.46 10.73 -38.72
C SER A 888 -1.89 9.75 -37.63
N VAL A 889 -2.96 10.04 -36.88
CA VAL A 889 -3.42 9.18 -35.78
C VAL A 889 -3.92 7.82 -36.30
N ALA A 890 -4.68 7.79 -37.38
CA ALA A 890 -5.17 6.52 -37.97
C ALA A 890 -4.02 5.63 -38.48
N ALA A 891 -2.97 6.25 -39.05
CA ALA A 891 -1.78 5.52 -39.48
C ALA A 891 -0.97 4.96 -38.29
N ILE A 892 -0.91 5.70 -37.18
CA ILE A 892 -0.27 5.26 -35.96
C ILE A 892 -1.06 4.13 -35.32
N GLN A 893 -2.40 4.24 -35.25
CA GLN A 893 -3.27 3.17 -34.76
C GLN A 893 -3.10 1.87 -35.56
N ALA A 894 -3.03 1.96 -36.88
CA ALA A 894 -2.81 0.80 -37.75
C ALA A 894 -1.43 0.16 -37.48
N ALA A 895 -0.37 0.97 -37.37
CA ALA A 895 0.97 0.46 -37.08
C ALA A 895 1.06 -0.22 -35.70
N VAL A 896 0.43 0.37 -34.70
CA VAL A 896 0.34 -0.21 -33.34
C VAL A 896 -0.49 -1.49 -33.35
N ALA A 897 -1.57 -1.55 -34.14
CA ALA A 897 -2.39 -2.75 -34.25
C ALA A 897 -1.65 -3.93 -34.92
N ASP A 898 -0.72 -3.64 -35.81
CA ASP A 898 0.15 -4.65 -36.44
C ASP A 898 1.25 -5.16 -35.48
N ALA A 899 1.66 -4.34 -34.48
CA ALA A 899 2.73 -4.65 -33.57
C ALA A 899 2.27 -5.30 -32.26
N LEU A 900 1.13 -4.83 -31.70
CA LEU A 900 0.67 -5.19 -30.38
C LEU A 900 -0.61 -6.04 -30.39
N PRO A 901 -0.74 -6.99 -29.43
CA PRO A 901 -2.01 -7.65 -29.14
C PRO A 901 -3.11 -6.63 -28.80
N SER A 902 -4.36 -6.98 -29.06
CA SER A 902 -5.50 -6.07 -28.87
C SER A 902 -5.56 -5.46 -27.46
N ALA A 903 -5.32 -6.25 -26.44
CA ALA A 903 -5.38 -5.81 -25.04
C ALA A 903 -4.19 -4.92 -24.60
N ALA A 904 -3.10 -4.85 -25.39
CA ALA A 904 -1.96 -3.97 -25.12
C ALA A 904 -2.01 -2.67 -25.93
N ARG A 905 -3.03 -2.49 -26.77
CA ARG A 905 -3.15 -1.29 -27.60
C ARG A 905 -3.68 -0.11 -26.78
N PRO A 906 -3.14 1.12 -26.96
CA PRO A 906 -3.70 2.31 -26.33
C PRO A 906 -5.18 2.48 -26.68
N ASN A 907 -6.00 2.75 -25.67
CA ASN A 907 -7.42 3.09 -25.83
C ASN A 907 -7.59 4.45 -26.55
N ALA A 908 -6.64 5.35 -26.33
CA ALA A 908 -6.58 6.66 -27.00
C ALA A 908 -5.14 7.00 -27.37
N ILE A 909 -4.95 7.73 -28.49
CA ILE A 909 -3.66 8.31 -28.88
C ILE A 909 -3.82 9.83 -28.93
N VAL A 910 -3.05 10.53 -28.10
CA VAL A 910 -3.06 11.99 -27.96
C VAL A 910 -1.79 12.56 -28.61
N VAL A 911 -1.97 13.46 -29.55
CA VAL A 911 -0.85 14.19 -30.14
C VAL A 911 -0.55 15.41 -29.27
N VAL A 912 0.71 15.57 -28.87
CA VAL A 912 1.19 16.70 -28.08
C VAL A 912 2.35 17.38 -28.80
N ASP A 913 2.50 18.70 -28.60
CA ASP A 913 3.61 19.45 -29.20
C ASP A 913 4.95 19.07 -28.57
N GLU A 914 4.96 18.90 -27.25
CA GLU A 914 6.12 18.48 -26.47
C GLU A 914 5.69 17.75 -25.19
N PHE A 915 6.55 16.92 -24.64
CA PHE A 915 6.29 16.28 -23.34
C PHE A 915 6.62 17.23 -22.19
N PRO A 916 5.73 17.34 -21.16
CA PRO A 916 6.09 17.99 -19.92
C PRO A 916 7.27 17.23 -19.29
N ARG A 917 8.23 18.00 -18.74
CA ARG A 917 9.42 17.41 -18.14
C ARG A 917 9.53 17.82 -16.68
N THR A 918 10.07 16.91 -15.89
CA THR A 918 10.50 17.18 -14.53
C THR A 918 11.71 18.13 -14.56
N PRO A 919 12.07 18.76 -13.42
CA PRO A 919 13.29 19.58 -13.33
C PRO A 919 14.58 18.83 -13.73
N THR A 920 14.58 17.51 -13.64
CA THR A 920 15.70 16.62 -14.04
C THR A 920 15.70 16.23 -15.52
N GLY A 921 14.68 16.68 -16.28
CA GLY A 921 14.59 16.45 -17.72
C GLY A 921 13.85 15.17 -18.13
N LYS A 922 13.39 14.34 -17.19
CA LYS A 922 12.53 13.15 -17.46
C LYS A 922 11.12 13.59 -17.85
N ILE A 923 10.40 12.75 -18.59
CA ILE A 923 8.99 12.98 -18.93
C ILE A 923 8.14 12.96 -17.66
N ASP A 924 7.44 14.05 -17.38
CA ASP A 924 6.48 14.14 -16.27
C ASP A 924 5.12 13.58 -16.72
N ARG A 925 4.94 12.26 -16.56
CA ARG A 925 3.74 11.57 -17.00
C ARG A 925 2.48 11.97 -16.22
N ALA A 926 2.63 12.41 -14.97
CA ALA A 926 1.50 12.87 -14.17
C ALA A 926 0.88 14.17 -14.74
N ARG A 927 1.69 14.97 -15.44
CA ARG A 927 1.25 16.23 -16.08
C ARG A 927 0.85 16.07 -17.54
N LEU A 928 0.93 14.87 -18.12
CA LEU A 928 0.36 14.61 -19.44
C LEU A 928 -1.16 14.86 -19.38
N PRO A 929 -1.73 15.61 -20.36
CA PRO A 929 -3.16 15.91 -20.35
C PRO A 929 -3.95 14.61 -20.46
N LEU A 930 -4.94 14.40 -19.60
CA LEU A 930 -5.94 13.36 -19.87
C LEU A 930 -6.64 13.73 -21.17
N PRO A 931 -7.01 12.74 -22.03
CA PRO A 931 -7.87 13.04 -23.16
C PRO A 931 -9.04 13.82 -22.56
N GLU A 932 -9.17 15.10 -22.92
CA GLU A 932 -10.44 15.78 -22.66
C GLU A 932 -11.49 14.87 -23.30
N ASP A 933 -12.66 14.73 -22.68
CA ASP A 933 -13.86 14.30 -23.38
C ASP A 933 -14.03 15.27 -24.55
N THR A 934 -13.21 15.07 -25.56
CA THR A 934 -13.32 15.81 -26.80
C THR A 934 -14.55 15.23 -27.50
N GLY A 935 -15.70 15.63 -27.00
CA GLY A 935 -16.91 15.72 -27.79
C GLY A 935 -16.71 16.66 -29.02
N SER A 936 -15.54 16.60 -29.63
CA SER A 936 -15.19 17.36 -30.85
C SER A 936 -14.92 16.44 -32.06
N HIS A 937 -15.41 15.18 -32.07
CA HIS A 937 -15.94 14.72 -33.34
C HIS A 937 -17.18 15.57 -33.61
N GLN A 938 -17.22 16.29 -34.73
CA GLN A 938 -18.41 16.99 -35.17
C GLN A 938 -19.55 15.99 -35.01
N HIS A 939 -20.46 16.26 -34.06
CA HIS A 939 -21.57 15.36 -33.75
C HIS A 939 -22.34 15.13 -35.01
N ARG A 940 -22.02 14.03 -35.74
CA ARG A 940 -22.74 13.67 -36.93
C ARG A 940 -24.02 12.95 -36.50
N VAL A 941 -25.12 13.61 -36.76
CA VAL A 941 -26.46 13.07 -36.50
C VAL A 941 -26.75 12.01 -37.57
N ALA A 942 -27.40 10.94 -37.17
CA ALA A 942 -27.88 9.92 -38.07
C ALA A 942 -28.76 10.55 -39.17
N ASP A 943 -28.49 10.25 -40.47
CA ASP A 943 -29.23 10.78 -41.61
C ASP A 943 -30.14 9.74 -42.26
N THR A 944 -29.86 8.43 -42.10
CA THR A 944 -30.67 7.34 -42.67
C THR A 944 -31.48 6.61 -41.61
N PRO A 945 -32.60 5.93 -42.00
CA PRO A 945 -33.36 5.16 -41.02
C PRO A 945 -32.54 4.03 -40.36
N GLU A 946 -31.58 3.47 -41.05
CA GLU A 946 -30.68 2.44 -40.56
C GLU A 946 -29.70 3.00 -39.56
N GLU A 947 -29.12 4.16 -39.86
CA GLU A 947 -28.25 4.88 -38.89
C GLU A 947 -28.99 5.26 -37.64
N HIS A 948 -30.22 5.75 -37.72
CA HIS A 948 -31.04 6.05 -36.54
C HIS A 948 -31.35 4.80 -35.70
N ALA A 949 -31.62 3.65 -36.37
CA ALA A 949 -31.86 2.41 -35.65
C ALA A 949 -30.61 1.91 -34.88
N VAL A 950 -29.42 2.04 -35.49
CA VAL A 950 -28.15 1.69 -34.81
C VAL A 950 -27.86 2.62 -33.64
N VAL A 951 -27.97 3.94 -33.84
CA VAL A 951 -27.73 4.95 -32.78
C VAL A 951 -28.72 4.75 -31.61
N GLN A 952 -29.98 4.49 -31.91
CA GLN A 952 -30.98 4.22 -30.88
C GLN A 952 -30.68 2.91 -30.12
N ALA A 953 -30.29 1.84 -30.85
CA ALA A 953 -29.91 0.57 -30.21
C ALA A 953 -28.68 0.74 -29.30
N VAL A 954 -27.66 1.51 -29.74
CA VAL A 954 -26.47 1.82 -28.94
C VAL A 954 -26.86 2.63 -27.70
N GLN A 955 -27.70 3.66 -27.86
CA GLN A 955 -28.16 4.48 -26.75
C GLN A 955 -28.96 3.66 -25.73
N ASP A 956 -29.84 2.76 -26.19
CA ASP A 956 -30.67 1.94 -25.33
C ASP A 956 -29.85 0.85 -24.61
N VAL A 957 -28.86 0.27 -25.27
CA VAL A 957 -28.02 -0.82 -24.71
C VAL A 957 -27.01 -0.27 -23.69
N LEU A 958 -26.43 0.89 -23.98
CA LEU A 958 -25.44 1.53 -23.11
C LEU A 958 -26.05 2.52 -22.10
N GLU A 959 -27.39 2.63 -22.06
CA GLU A 959 -28.16 3.55 -21.17
C GLU A 959 -27.60 4.99 -21.20
N LEU A 960 -27.24 5.50 -22.41
CA LEU A 960 -26.63 6.81 -22.54
C LEU A 960 -27.67 7.94 -22.39
N ASP A 961 -27.37 8.92 -21.55
CA ASP A 961 -28.22 10.13 -21.36
C ASP A 961 -28.32 10.98 -22.63
N ASN A 962 -27.30 10.95 -23.49
CA ASN A 962 -27.25 11.71 -24.73
C ASN A 962 -27.16 10.79 -25.95
N THR A 963 -27.75 11.21 -27.09
CA THR A 963 -27.63 10.48 -28.36
C THR A 963 -26.19 10.50 -28.86
N PRO A 964 -25.53 9.34 -29.03
CA PRO A 964 -24.14 9.31 -29.51
C PRO A 964 -24.03 9.77 -30.96
N SER A 965 -22.84 10.26 -31.35
CA SER A 965 -22.53 10.51 -32.76
C SER A 965 -22.46 9.19 -33.52
N ILE A 966 -22.91 9.16 -34.76
CA ILE A 966 -22.79 7.96 -35.61
C ILE A 966 -21.33 7.57 -35.89
N ASP A 967 -20.42 8.54 -35.79
CA ASP A 967 -18.98 8.32 -35.92
C ASP A 967 -18.27 8.10 -34.58
N ALA A 968 -19.04 7.99 -33.48
CA ALA A 968 -18.47 7.71 -32.16
C ALA A 968 -17.87 6.29 -32.11
N ASP A 969 -16.70 6.19 -31.50
CA ASP A 969 -16.12 4.86 -31.23
C ASP A 969 -16.99 4.16 -30.18
N PHE A 970 -17.52 2.98 -30.53
CA PHE A 970 -18.38 2.18 -29.66
C PHE A 970 -17.71 1.84 -28.31
N ARG A 971 -16.38 1.64 -28.31
CA ARG A 971 -15.60 1.38 -27.10
C ARG A 971 -15.42 2.60 -26.18
N ALA A 972 -15.54 3.81 -26.75
CA ALA A 972 -15.47 5.04 -25.98
C ALA A 972 -16.82 5.47 -25.40
N LEU A 973 -17.90 4.79 -25.77
CA LEU A 973 -19.26 5.07 -25.30
C LEU A 973 -19.64 4.24 -24.06
N GLY A 974 -18.86 3.20 -23.68
CA GLY A 974 -19.14 2.37 -22.52
C GLY A 974 -18.66 0.94 -22.67
#